data_43f09d06bb9431f444cf720d3ed00441
#
_entry.id   43f09d06bb9431f444cf720d3ed00441
#
_cell.length_a   1.000
_cell.length_b   1.000
_cell.length_c   1.000
_cell.angle_alpha   90.00
_cell.angle_beta   90.00
_cell.angle_gamma   90.00
#
_symmetry.space_group_name_H-M   'P 1'
#
loop_
_entity.id
_entity.type
_entity.pdbx_description
1 polymer ?
#
loop_
_entity_poly.entity_id
_entity_poly.type
_entity_poly.pdbx_seq_one_letter_code
_entity_poly.pdbx_strand_id
1 'polypeptide(L)'
;MAKKAAKNLVIVESPAKAKTIGKYLGPDYEVMASMGHLRDLPKSKIGVDVDNDFHLDYKPIKGKEDIIRSLKKAADAADMVYLATDPDREGEAISWHLKYLLDLPDEKTRRVTFNEITKKVVQESIAAPRRIDQELVDAQQARRVLDRIVGYRLSPLLWKKIRRGLSAGRVQSVAMRLVAEREKEIENFVPQEYWVLDALLKKQGTDAVFKAHYYGKKGKKHEPASREETQKICEEVQSRPFAVKSVKRVDKQRSPSPPFTTSTLQQEASRKLNMTPRRTMAIAQQLYEGVEITGEGAVGLITYMRTDSLRISREAQMAARTLIDSRYGAAYRPDAFRQYKAKAGAQDAHEAIRPSNVNLTPERVKSDLTGEQYRLYKLIWSRFLASQMANAVYDSVTVELEAGDYNFRAGASSLKFAGYAAVYEESRDEEKEDREPALPPLEQGEQVLPERMEPAQHFTQPPAHFTDASLIRALEENGIGRPSTYAPTVSTILDREYVVKEGKYLRMTPLGGVVNDLMCQRFPKIVDVKFTANMEKELDEVESGDKNWKELLGEFYGDFDQNLTQVEKDMEGIYLKVPDEISEEKCDVCGRNMVVKTGRFGRFLACPGYPECTFTKPLVVQMPGRCPKCGGRLMKRTGVSQKSGKQYTYYCCDRATAADESQRCDFRTWDVPTKDDCPVCGQTMFKKSGKGFNKPFCINPECSNFLPEDKRGYRKKAEDDAAEKKPAKTAGKTGTKTAKTAAKTTKTAAKTTKTAAKSAKASEKTEKKTEKKTAAKPAAKTKKTAEKE
;
A
#
# COMPACT_ATOMS: atom_id res chain seq x y z
N MET A 1 40.91 -13.25 24.64
CA MET A 1 40.54 -14.58 24.13
C MET A 1 40.14 -14.46 22.67
N ALA A 2 40.83 -15.11 21.74
CA ALA A 2 40.47 -15.15 20.34
C ALA A 2 39.11 -15.81 20.22
N LYS A 3 38.12 -15.15 19.56
CA LYS A 3 36.84 -15.77 19.24
C LYS A 3 37.10 -17.05 18.46
N LYS A 4 36.67 -18.19 18.99
CA LYS A 4 36.67 -19.47 18.27
C LYS A 4 35.89 -19.25 16.98
N ALA A 5 36.44 -19.57 15.82
CA ALA A 5 35.73 -19.45 14.56
C ALA A 5 34.40 -20.24 14.64
N ALA A 6 33.30 -19.63 14.22
CA ALA A 6 32.02 -20.31 14.17
C ALA A 6 32.12 -21.47 13.17
N LYS A 7 31.60 -22.64 13.55
CA LYS A 7 31.62 -23.82 12.67
C LYS A 7 30.59 -23.77 11.53
N ASN A 8 29.53 -23.01 11.70
CA ASN A 8 28.42 -22.97 10.76
C ASN A 8 28.14 -21.52 10.31
N LEU A 9 27.89 -21.33 9.02
CA LEU A 9 27.45 -20.05 8.46
C LEU A 9 25.97 -20.12 8.13
N VAL A 10 25.21 -19.12 8.56
CA VAL A 10 23.80 -18.93 8.18
C VAL A 10 23.69 -17.65 7.35
N ILE A 11 23.18 -17.76 6.12
CA ILE A 11 23.01 -16.60 5.23
C ILE A 11 21.52 -16.28 5.12
N VAL A 12 21.15 -15.03 5.43
CA VAL A 12 19.80 -14.47 5.36
C VAL A 12 19.75 -13.26 4.42
N GLU A 13 18.57 -12.75 4.07
CA GLU A 13 18.48 -11.60 3.14
C GLU A 13 18.79 -10.26 3.79
N SER A 14 18.44 -10.09 5.06
CA SER A 14 18.48 -8.77 5.70
C SER A 14 19.27 -8.74 7.00
N PRO A 15 19.87 -7.57 7.35
CA PRO A 15 20.56 -7.42 8.62
C PRO A 15 19.65 -7.57 9.85
N ALA A 16 18.36 -7.23 9.71
CA ALA A 16 17.38 -7.39 10.79
C ALA A 16 17.18 -8.88 11.12
N LYS A 17 16.96 -9.73 10.10
CA LYS A 17 16.94 -11.19 10.26
C LYS A 17 18.24 -11.70 10.87
N ALA A 18 19.40 -11.26 10.37
CA ALA A 18 20.68 -11.71 10.88
C ALA A 18 20.83 -11.43 12.38
N LYS A 19 20.40 -10.24 12.82
CA LYS A 19 20.43 -9.85 14.23
C LYS A 19 19.51 -10.72 15.08
N THR A 20 18.28 -10.96 14.62
CA THR A 20 17.27 -11.74 15.35
C THR A 20 17.68 -13.22 15.43
N ILE A 21 18.01 -13.84 14.30
CA ILE A 21 18.38 -15.26 14.23
C ILE A 21 19.70 -15.55 14.95
N GLY A 22 20.69 -14.65 14.85
CA GLY A 22 21.97 -14.79 15.52
C GLY A 22 21.85 -14.87 17.04
N LYS A 23 20.88 -14.23 17.66
CA LYS A 23 20.58 -14.36 19.09
C LYS A 23 20.05 -15.75 19.48
N TYR A 24 19.36 -16.43 18.56
CA TYR A 24 18.71 -17.72 18.85
C TYR A 24 19.61 -18.93 18.64
N LEU A 25 20.63 -18.81 17.77
CA LEU A 25 21.50 -19.92 17.37
C LEU A 25 22.77 -20.08 18.23
N GLY A 26 23.23 -19.01 18.88
CA GLY A 26 24.41 -19.07 19.74
C GLY A 26 25.75 -19.00 19.00
N PRO A 27 26.87 -19.25 19.71
CA PRO A 27 28.24 -18.92 19.25
C PRO A 27 28.81 -19.87 18.18
N ASP A 28 28.23 -21.05 17.97
CA ASP A 28 28.67 -21.98 16.94
C ASP A 28 28.18 -21.59 15.52
N TYR A 29 27.34 -20.56 15.42
CA TYR A 29 26.81 -20.06 14.18
C TYR A 29 27.21 -18.61 13.93
N GLU A 30 27.76 -18.34 12.76
CA GLU A 30 27.89 -16.97 12.24
C GLU A 30 26.68 -16.67 11.32
N VAL A 31 25.96 -15.58 11.58
CA VAL A 31 24.80 -15.20 10.78
C VAL A 31 25.13 -13.93 9.99
N MET A 32 25.08 -14.03 8.65
CA MET A 32 25.39 -12.93 7.73
C MET A 32 24.21 -12.61 6.82
N ALA A 33 24.15 -11.37 6.35
CA ALA A 33 23.12 -10.91 5.42
C ALA A 33 23.65 -10.74 3.99
N SER A 34 22.93 -11.28 3.00
CA SER A 34 23.21 -11.05 1.58
C SER A 34 22.75 -9.67 1.08
N MET A 35 21.92 -8.96 1.85
CA MET A 35 21.33 -7.69 1.46
C MET A 35 20.44 -7.81 0.20
N GLY A 36 19.68 -8.89 0.09
CA GLY A 36 18.83 -9.25 -1.04
C GLY A 36 19.58 -10.00 -2.14
N HIS A 37 19.14 -9.89 -3.38
CA HIS A 37 19.78 -10.53 -4.53
C HIS A 37 21.22 -10.06 -4.73
N LEU A 38 22.12 -10.99 -5.04
CA LEU A 38 23.52 -10.75 -5.41
C LEU A 38 23.81 -10.99 -6.90
N ARG A 39 22.92 -11.71 -7.60
CA ARG A 39 23.01 -12.07 -9.03
C ARG A 39 21.67 -11.83 -9.70
N ASP A 40 21.67 -11.26 -10.90
CA ASP A 40 20.46 -10.98 -11.68
C ASP A 40 20.79 -10.89 -13.16
N LEU A 41 19.80 -10.88 -14.02
CA LEU A 41 19.92 -10.59 -15.44
C LEU A 41 20.41 -9.13 -15.67
N PRO A 42 21.18 -8.84 -16.74
CA PRO A 42 21.70 -7.51 -17.03
C PRO A 42 20.59 -6.45 -17.14
N LYS A 43 20.78 -5.26 -16.54
CA LYS A 43 19.78 -4.17 -16.61
C LYS A 43 19.65 -3.53 -18.00
N SER A 44 20.70 -3.58 -18.85
CA SER A 44 20.73 -2.92 -20.16
C SER A 44 20.36 -3.81 -21.34
N LYS A 45 20.22 -5.11 -21.11
CA LYS A 45 19.91 -6.11 -22.13
C LYS A 45 18.83 -7.04 -21.62
N ILE A 46 18.15 -7.74 -22.53
CA ILE A 46 17.16 -8.73 -22.14
C ILE A 46 17.79 -9.85 -21.30
N GLY A 47 18.99 -10.32 -21.65
CA GLY A 47 19.76 -11.31 -20.91
C GLY A 47 19.13 -12.70 -20.92
N VAL A 48 18.23 -12.94 -21.86
CA VAL A 48 17.57 -14.21 -22.14
C VAL A 48 17.85 -14.52 -23.61
N ASP A 49 18.43 -15.67 -23.88
CA ASP A 49 18.69 -16.18 -25.22
C ASP A 49 17.55 -17.14 -25.59
N VAL A 50 16.59 -16.62 -26.34
CA VAL A 50 15.35 -17.35 -26.68
C VAL A 50 15.60 -18.42 -27.73
N ASP A 51 16.62 -18.25 -28.57
CA ASP A 51 16.99 -19.18 -29.64
C ASP A 51 17.83 -20.37 -29.08
N ASN A 52 18.37 -20.21 -27.88
CA ASN A 52 19.16 -21.21 -27.16
C ASN A 52 18.47 -21.65 -25.89
N ASP A 53 17.28 -22.24 -26.04
CA ASP A 53 16.50 -22.87 -24.98
C ASP A 53 16.33 -21.97 -23.72
N PHE A 54 16.07 -20.67 -23.95
CA PHE A 54 15.92 -19.65 -22.90
C PHE A 54 17.13 -19.54 -21.96
N HIS A 55 18.35 -19.75 -22.48
CA HIS A 55 19.54 -19.60 -21.65
C HIS A 55 19.63 -18.20 -20.99
N LEU A 56 19.97 -18.18 -19.70
CA LEU A 56 19.92 -16.99 -18.85
C LEU A 56 21.33 -16.46 -18.55
N ASP A 57 21.65 -15.24 -19.04
CA ASP A 57 22.94 -14.56 -18.80
C ASP A 57 22.94 -13.86 -17.43
N TYR A 58 22.93 -14.63 -16.36
CA TYR A 58 23.01 -14.11 -15.01
C TYR A 58 24.39 -13.53 -14.67
N LYS A 59 24.42 -12.34 -14.07
CA LYS A 59 25.65 -11.64 -13.65
C LYS A 59 25.57 -11.17 -12.20
N PRO A 60 26.71 -11.10 -11.49
CA PRO A 60 26.76 -10.44 -10.21
C PRO A 60 26.25 -8.99 -10.32
N ILE A 61 25.48 -8.56 -9.33
CA ILE A 61 24.94 -7.20 -9.30
C ILE A 61 26.06 -6.23 -8.96
N LYS A 62 26.27 -5.23 -9.82
CA LYS A 62 27.27 -4.18 -9.63
C LYS A 62 27.12 -3.48 -8.27
N GLY A 63 28.22 -3.36 -7.53
CA GLY A 63 28.25 -2.75 -6.18
C GLY A 63 27.96 -3.74 -5.06
N LYS A 64 27.87 -5.04 -5.35
CA LYS A 64 27.70 -6.12 -4.38
C LYS A 64 28.95 -6.98 -4.19
N GLU A 65 30.05 -6.63 -4.88
CA GLU A 65 31.29 -7.42 -4.94
C GLU A 65 31.91 -7.63 -3.54
N ASP A 66 31.87 -6.62 -2.67
CA ASP A 66 32.41 -6.71 -1.31
C ASP A 66 31.59 -7.65 -0.41
N ILE A 67 30.26 -7.66 -0.59
CA ILE A 67 29.37 -8.57 0.12
C ILE A 67 29.64 -10.00 -0.33
N ILE A 68 29.71 -10.25 -1.64
CA ILE A 68 30.02 -11.57 -2.21
C ILE A 68 31.36 -12.08 -1.67
N ARG A 69 32.38 -11.23 -1.68
CA ARG A 69 33.73 -11.58 -1.17
C ARG A 69 33.71 -11.92 0.31
N SER A 70 32.97 -11.14 1.10
CA SER A 70 32.85 -11.37 2.55
C SER A 70 32.09 -12.67 2.84
N LEU A 71 31.00 -12.94 2.13
CA LEU A 71 30.23 -14.18 2.26
C LEU A 71 31.06 -15.39 1.82
N LYS A 72 31.81 -15.28 0.70
CA LYS A 72 32.68 -16.38 0.23
C LYS A 72 33.75 -16.73 1.26
N LYS A 73 34.44 -15.71 1.82
CA LYS A 73 35.44 -15.92 2.88
C LYS A 73 34.85 -16.63 4.11
N ALA A 74 33.63 -16.24 4.52
CA ALA A 74 32.95 -16.87 5.66
C ALA A 74 32.51 -18.31 5.30
N ALA A 75 32.01 -18.50 4.07
CA ALA A 75 31.60 -19.82 3.59
C ALA A 75 32.77 -20.81 3.47
N ASP A 76 33.93 -20.33 2.99
CA ASP A 76 35.13 -21.17 2.88
C ASP A 76 35.59 -21.65 4.26
N ALA A 77 35.49 -20.79 5.30
CA ALA A 77 35.90 -21.07 6.67
C ALA A 77 34.86 -21.90 7.47
N ALA A 78 33.64 -22.00 7.04
CA ALA A 78 32.57 -22.73 7.73
C ALA A 78 32.57 -24.23 7.35
N ASP A 79 32.20 -25.10 8.29
CA ASP A 79 31.96 -26.51 8.01
C ASP A 79 30.67 -26.75 7.22
N MET A 80 29.61 -26.01 7.58
CA MET A 80 28.29 -26.06 6.94
C MET A 80 27.77 -24.66 6.65
N VAL A 81 27.06 -24.53 5.54
CA VAL A 81 26.41 -23.28 5.11
C VAL A 81 24.87 -23.49 5.02
N TYR A 82 24.16 -22.73 5.84
CA TYR A 82 22.69 -22.73 5.87
C TYR A 82 22.19 -21.51 5.10
N LEU A 83 21.42 -21.73 4.04
CA LEU A 83 20.75 -20.72 3.24
C LEU A 83 19.36 -20.50 3.83
N ALA A 84 19.19 -19.42 4.60
CA ALA A 84 18.03 -19.14 5.45
C ALA A 84 17.21 -17.94 4.94
N THR A 85 16.98 -17.91 3.64
CA THR A 85 16.17 -16.90 2.95
C THR A 85 14.67 -17.15 3.14
N ASP A 86 13.82 -16.20 2.75
CA ASP A 86 12.34 -16.26 2.91
C ASP A 86 11.75 -17.57 2.34
N PRO A 87 10.60 -18.02 2.85
CA PRO A 87 10.01 -19.31 2.44
C PRO A 87 9.23 -19.23 1.11
N ASP A 88 9.40 -18.19 0.31
CA ASP A 88 8.78 -18.06 -1.01
C ASP A 88 9.76 -18.39 -2.15
N ARG A 89 9.23 -18.46 -3.39
CA ARG A 89 10.03 -18.73 -4.59
C ARG A 89 11.16 -17.71 -4.83
N GLU A 90 11.00 -16.45 -4.34
CA GLU A 90 12.04 -15.43 -4.44
C GLU A 90 13.21 -15.75 -3.50
N GLY A 91 12.91 -16.18 -2.26
CA GLY A 91 13.91 -16.64 -1.30
C GLY A 91 14.63 -17.89 -1.77
N GLU A 92 13.93 -18.84 -2.44
CA GLU A 92 14.53 -20.02 -3.01
C GLU A 92 15.53 -19.68 -4.12
N ALA A 93 15.15 -18.77 -5.03
CA ALA A 93 16.04 -18.28 -6.07
C ALA A 93 17.26 -17.52 -5.51
N ILE A 94 17.09 -16.73 -4.44
CA ILE A 94 18.22 -16.08 -3.75
C ILE A 94 19.20 -17.16 -3.22
N SER A 95 18.69 -18.20 -2.59
CA SER A 95 19.49 -19.33 -2.10
C SER A 95 20.26 -20.04 -3.22
N TRP A 96 19.58 -20.30 -4.35
CA TRP A 96 20.19 -20.89 -5.53
C TRP A 96 21.27 -20.00 -6.13
N HIS A 97 21.05 -18.69 -6.22
CA HIS A 97 22.07 -17.75 -6.67
C HIS A 97 23.25 -17.65 -5.72
N LEU A 98 23.03 -17.72 -4.40
CA LEU A 98 24.08 -17.75 -3.39
C LEU A 98 24.94 -19.01 -3.53
N LYS A 99 24.32 -20.19 -3.68
CA LYS A 99 25.04 -21.44 -3.88
C LYS A 99 26.00 -21.35 -5.07
N TYR A 100 25.51 -20.81 -6.20
CA TYR A 100 26.33 -20.61 -7.40
C TYR A 100 27.47 -19.60 -7.18
N LEU A 101 27.18 -18.41 -6.61
CA LEU A 101 28.17 -17.33 -6.47
C LEU A 101 29.28 -17.67 -5.46
N LEU A 102 28.95 -18.45 -4.46
CA LEU A 102 29.87 -18.84 -3.38
C LEU A 102 30.55 -20.17 -3.69
N ASP A 103 30.20 -20.83 -4.78
CA ASP A 103 30.75 -22.12 -5.21
C ASP A 103 30.56 -23.19 -4.13
N LEU A 104 29.33 -23.33 -3.63
CA LEU A 104 29.04 -24.22 -2.51
C LEU A 104 28.75 -25.65 -2.99
N PRO A 105 29.46 -26.67 -2.52
CA PRO A 105 29.14 -28.07 -2.79
C PRO A 105 27.87 -28.50 -2.06
N ASP A 106 27.16 -29.51 -2.59
CA ASP A 106 25.89 -29.99 -2.05
C ASP A 106 26.00 -30.53 -0.63
N GLU A 107 27.13 -31.17 -0.33
CA GLU A 107 27.40 -31.76 0.99
C GLU A 107 27.48 -30.70 2.10
N LYS A 108 27.96 -29.50 1.74
CA LYS A 108 28.13 -28.36 2.63
C LYS A 108 26.91 -27.44 2.69
N THR A 109 25.98 -27.58 1.76
CA THR A 109 24.85 -26.66 1.59
C THR A 109 23.58 -27.22 2.22
N ARG A 110 22.89 -26.40 3.01
CA ARG A 110 21.60 -26.70 3.62
C ARG A 110 20.64 -25.55 3.40
N ARG A 111 19.40 -25.85 3.09
CA ARG A 111 18.31 -24.87 2.96
C ARG A 111 17.41 -24.93 4.19
N VAL A 112 17.11 -23.78 4.78
CA VAL A 112 16.17 -23.66 5.90
C VAL A 112 15.18 -22.51 5.63
N THR A 113 13.95 -22.67 6.08
CA THR A 113 12.88 -21.69 5.93
C THR A 113 12.16 -21.48 7.26
N PHE A 114 11.63 -20.26 7.48
CA PHE A 114 10.95 -19.91 8.72
C PHE A 114 9.59 -19.27 8.40
N ASN A 115 8.52 -19.92 8.80
CA ASN A 115 7.17 -19.31 8.73
C ASN A 115 7.01 -18.19 9.77
N GLU A 116 7.76 -18.25 10.88
CA GLU A 116 7.90 -17.19 11.88
C GLU A 116 9.31 -17.18 12.46
N ILE A 117 9.80 -16.02 12.85
CA ILE A 117 11.16 -15.89 13.41
C ILE A 117 11.06 -15.88 14.93
N THR A 118 10.82 -17.07 15.51
CA THR A 118 10.84 -17.34 16.94
C THR A 118 12.01 -18.27 17.27
N LYS A 119 12.48 -18.26 18.54
CA LYS A 119 13.60 -19.10 18.95
C LYS A 119 13.35 -20.58 18.67
N LYS A 120 12.16 -21.08 18.99
CA LYS A 120 11.76 -22.46 18.80
C LYS A 120 11.81 -22.85 17.31
N VAL A 121 11.11 -22.12 16.45
CA VAL A 121 11.05 -22.42 15.01
C VAL A 121 12.41 -22.34 14.34
N VAL A 122 13.24 -21.34 14.69
CA VAL A 122 14.59 -21.21 14.14
C VAL A 122 15.46 -22.41 14.51
N GLN A 123 15.42 -22.86 15.76
CA GLN A 123 16.20 -24.02 16.21
C GLN A 123 15.70 -25.32 15.57
N GLU A 124 14.40 -25.53 15.48
CA GLU A 124 13.79 -26.71 14.84
C GLU A 124 14.12 -26.75 13.34
N SER A 125 14.03 -25.63 12.63
CA SER A 125 14.33 -25.56 11.19
C SER A 125 15.82 -25.80 10.90
N ILE A 126 16.73 -25.33 11.75
CA ILE A 126 18.17 -25.61 11.61
C ILE A 126 18.46 -27.10 11.88
N ALA A 127 17.71 -27.73 12.78
CA ALA A 127 17.89 -29.17 13.07
C ALA A 127 17.32 -30.06 11.96
N ALA A 128 16.37 -29.58 11.15
CA ALA A 128 15.73 -30.33 10.06
C ALA A 128 15.85 -29.57 8.71
N PRO A 129 17.07 -29.38 8.20
CA PRO A 129 17.25 -28.66 6.93
C PRO A 129 16.89 -29.53 5.73
N ARG A 130 16.56 -28.86 4.61
CA ARG A 130 16.31 -29.51 3.31
C ARG A 130 17.36 -29.13 2.27
N ARG A 131 17.23 -29.65 1.07
CA ARG A 131 17.92 -29.15 -0.13
C ARG A 131 17.19 -27.96 -0.70
N ILE A 132 17.85 -27.24 -1.62
CA ILE A 132 17.20 -26.22 -2.47
C ILE A 132 16.18 -26.96 -3.33
N ASP A 133 14.99 -26.39 -3.40
CA ASP A 133 13.89 -26.87 -4.19
C ASP A 133 13.99 -26.27 -5.61
N GLN A 134 14.26 -27.15 -6.59
CA GLN A 134 14.53 -26.71 -7.96
C GLN A 134 13.23 -26.27 -8.67
N GLU A 135 12.08 -26.84 -8.34
CA GLU A 135 10.79 -26.45 -8.91
C GLU A 135 10.44 -25.02 -8.51
N LEU A 136 10.66 -24.66 -7.24
CA LEU A 136 10.49 -23.28 -6.77
C LEU A 136 11.45 -22.29 -7.47
N VAL A 137 12.70 -22.70 -7.71
CA VAL A 137 13.69 -21.90 -8.48
C VAL A 137 13.22 -21.71 -9.91
N ASP A 138 12.74 -22.78 -10.54
CA ASP A 138 12.30 -22.79 -11.94
C ASP A 138 11.03 -21.93 -12.11
N ALA A 139 10.10 -21.99 -11.17
CA ALA A 139 8.92 -21.11 -11.14
C ALA A 139 9.29 -19.63 -11.02
N GLN A 140 10.30 -19.30 -10.21
CA GLN A 140 10.82 -17.93 -10.11
C GLN A 140 11.51 -17.51 -11.40
N GLN A 141 12.33 -18.39 -11.99
CA GLN A 141 12.99 -18.15 -13.28
C GLN A 141 11.97 -17.92 -14.39
N ALA A 142 10.96 -18.80 -14.51
CA ALA A 142 9.88 -18.66 -15.48
C ALA A 142 9.21 -17.30 -15.39
N ARG A 143 8.79 -16.91 -14.19
CA ARG A 143 8.20 -15.59 -13.96
C ARG A 143 9.15 -14.46 -14.32
N ARG A 144 10.41 -14.55 -13.88
CA ARG A 144 11.43 -13.55 -14.14
C ARG A 144 11.67 -13.35 -15.64
N VAL A 145 11.77 -14.44 -16.39
CA VAL A 145 11.98 -14.45 -17.83
C VAL A 145 10.76 -13.89 -18.56
N LEU A 146 9.57 -14.34 -18.22
CA LEU A 146 8.32 -13.89 -18.80
C LEU A 146 8.14 -12.36 -18.64
N ASP A 147 8.29 -11.86 -17.41
CA ASP A 147 8.17 -10.42 -17.14
C ASP A 147 9.30 -9.61 -17.80
N ARG A 148 10.48 -10.22 -17.95
CA ARG A 148 11.62 -9.64 -18.67
C ARG A 148 11.33 -9.53 -20.16
N ILE A 149 10.88 -10.58 -20.81
CA ILE A 149 10.53 -10.61 -22.24
C ILE A 149 9.47 -9.54 -22.52
N VAL A 150 8.34 -9.62 -21.83
CA VAL A 150 7.22 -8.68 -22.02
C VAL A 150 7.67 -7.23 -21.77
N GLY A 151 8.33 -6.97 -20.66
CA GLY A 151 8.73 -5.63 -20.26
C GLY A 151 9.77 -5.00 -21.20
N TYR A 152 10.79 -5.76 -21.62
CA TYR A 152 11.89 -5.27 -22.47
C TYR A 152 11.53 -5.16 -23.93
N ARG A 153 10.50 -5.89 -24.38
CA ARG A 153 10.02 -5.81 -25.76
C ARG A 153 8.92 -4.74 -25.91
N LEU A 154 7.96 -4.67 -25.01
CA LEU A 154 6.86 -3.70 -25.11
C LEU A 154 7.24 -2.28 -24.65
N SER A 155 8.06 -2.13 -23.62
CA SER A 155 8.40 -0.78 -23.14
C SER A 155 9.11 0.08 -24.18
N PRO A 156 10.07 -0.40 -25.00
CA PRO A 156 10.66 0.36 -26.10
C PRO A 156 9.64 0.78 -27.17
N LEU A 157 8.63 -0.05 -27.46
CA LEU A 157 7.55 0.32 -28.37
C LEU A 157 6.76 1.52 -27.82
N LEU A 158 6.39 1.50 -26.53
CA LEU A 158 5.75 2.64 -25.88
C LEU A 158 6.62 3.90 -25.94
N TRP A 159 7.95 3.76 -25.80
CA TRP A 159 8.87 4.90 -25.88
C TRP A 159 8.93 5.51 -27.26
N LYS A 160 8.90 4.67 -28.30
CA LYS A 160 8.91 5.12 -29.70
C LYS A 160 7.59 5.77 -30.10
N LYS A 161 6.46 5.25 -29.57
CA LYS A 161 5.12 5.62 -30.04
C LYS A 161 4.41 6.66 -29.18
N ILE A 162 4.82 6.83 -27.93
CA ILE A 162 4.20 7.78 -26.97
C ILE A 162 5.27 8.67 -26.35
N ARG A 163 6.00 8.19 -25.33
CA ARG A 163 7.10 8.93 -24.68
C ARG A 163 8.04 8.00 -23.90
N ARG A 164 9.28 8.45 -23.69
CA ARG A 164 10.25 7.72 -22.86
C ARG A 164 9.80 7.60 -21.40
N GLY A 165 10.25 6.53 -20.72
CA GLY A 165 10.01 6.30 -19.31
C GLY A 165 8.73 5.52 -18.99
N LEU A 166 7.92 5.17 -20.00
CA LEU A 166 6.78 4.27 -19.85
C LEU A 166 7.23 2.82 -19.71
N SER A 167 6.38 1.99 -19.13
CA SER A 167 6.61 0.54 -19.05
C SER A 167 5.31 -0.22 -19.33
N ALA A 168 5.42 -1.34 -20.02
CA ALA A 168 4.36 -2.31 -20.10
C ALA A 168 4.81 -3.59 -19.38
N GLY A 169 3.89 -4.29 -18.78
CA GLY A 169 4.09 -5.57 -18.14
C GLY A 169 2.76 -6.27 -18.00
N ARG A 170 2.77 -7.56 -18.01
CA ARG A 170 1.57 -8.40 -18.04
C ARG A 170 0.55 -8.01 -16.95
N VAL A 171 0.90 -8.18 -15.68
CA VAL A 171 0.00 -7.91 -14.54
C VAL A 171 -0.36 -6.41 -14.41
N GLN A 172 0.61 -5.51 -14.64
CA GLN A 172 0.36 -4.06 -14.54
C GLN A 172 -0.60 -3.56 -15.63
N SER A 173 -0.53 -4.12 -16.85
CA SER A 173 -1.41 -3.71 -17.95
C SER A 173 -2.84 -4.18 -17.73
N VAL A 174 -3.04 -5.37 -17.16
CA VAL A 174 -4.37 -5.84 -16.77
C VAL A 174 -4.94 -5.02 -15.62
N ALA A 175 -4.13 -4.69 -14.60
CA ALA A 175 -4.59 -3.82 -13.52
C ALA A 175 -5.03 -2.44 -14.03
N MET A 176 -4.29 -1.87 -14.98
CA MET A 176 -4.64 -0.61 -15.66
C MET A 176 -5.93 -0.75 -16.46
N ARG A 177 -6.12 -1.85 -17.20
CA ARG A 177 -7.34 -2.16 -17.95
C ARG A 177 -8.56 -2.24 -17.03
N LEU A 178 -8.47 -2.91 -15.89
CA LEU A 178 -9.58 -2.96 -14.92
C LEU A 178 -10.01 -1.57 -14.46
N VAL A 179 -9.03 -0.68 -14.18
CA VAL A 179 -9.35 0.72 -13.83
C VAL A 179 -10.00 1.44 -15.01
N ALA A 180 -9.51 1.28 -16.25
CA ALA A 180 -10.06 1.91 -17.43
C ALA A 180 -11.49 1.43 -17.73
N GLU A 181 -11.76 0.14 -17.60
CA GLU A 181 -13.10 -0.43 -17.79
C GLU A 181 -14.09 0.12 -16.74
N ARG A 182 -13.66 0.25 -15.48
CA ARG A 182 -14.48 0.86 -14.43
C ARG A 182 -14.79 2.33 -14.70
N GLU A 183 -13.83 3.11 -15.19
CA GLU A 183 -14.07 4.51 -15.56
C GLU A 183 -15.10 4.59 -16.71
N LYS A 184 -14.99 3.70 -17.72
CA LYS A 184 -15.98 3.62 -18.82
C LYS A 184 -17.37 3.18 -18.33
N GLU A 185 -17.44 2.25 -17.36
CA GLU A 185 -18.72 1.86 -16.73
C GLU A 185 -19.39 3.06 -16.06
N ILE A 186 -18.59 3.87 -15.35
CA ILE A 186 -19.09 5.08 -14.66
C ILE A 186 -19.51 6.16 -15.65
N GLU A 187 -18.69 6.41 -16.68
CA GLU A 187 -18.98 7.41 -17.73
C GLU A 187 -20.24 7.07 -18.54
N ASN A 188 -20.46 5.80 -18.85
CA ASN A 188 -21.61 5.33 -19.61
C ASN A 188 -22.83 5.02 -18.75
N PHE A 189 -22.74 5.20 -17.45
CA PHE A 189 -23.83 4.87 -16.53
C PHE A 189 -25.00 5.84 -16.70
N VAL A 190 -26.18 5.28 -16.94
CA VAL A 190 -27.43 6.04 -17.01
C VAL A 190 -28.21 5.83 -15.72
N PRO A 191 -28.35 6.86 -14.86
CA PRO A 191 -29.13 6.75 -13.64
C PRO A 191 -30.59 6.40 -13.95
N GLN A 192 -31.12 5.37 -13.30
CA GLN A 192 -32.51 4.98 -13.36
C GLN A 192 -33.24 5.50 -12.14
N GLU A 193 -34.34 6.17 -12.34
CA GLU A 193 -35.20 6.65 -11.28
C GLU A 193 -35.97 5.48 -10.64
N TYR A 194 -36.05 5.49 -9.33
CA TYR A 194 -36.91 4.60 -8.56
C TYR A 194 -37.43 5.33 -7.32
N TRP A 195 -38.53 4.86 -6.81
CA TRP A 195 -39.20 5.47 -5.67
C TRP A 195 -39.18 4.52 -4.47
N VAL A 196 -38.94 5.07 -3.30
CA VAL A 196 -39.06 4.37 -2.03
C VAL A 196 -40.13 5.06 -1.20
N LEU A 197 -40.96 4.27 -0.57
CA LEU A 197 -42.03 4.77 0.29
C LEU A 197 -41.80 4.24 1.70
N ASP A 198 -41.59 5.15 2.62
CA ASP A 198 -41.48 4.88 4.03
C ASP A 198 -42.71 5.39 4.78
N ALA A 199 -43.18 4.62 5.74
CA ALA A 199 -44.23 5.03 6.67
C ALA A 199 -43.64 5.23 8.06
N LEU A 200 -43.79 6.41 8.63
CA LEU A 200 -43.60 6.63 10.05
C LEU A 200 -44.86 6.24 10.77
N LEU A 201 -44.76 5.21 11.61
CA LEU A 201 -45.90 4.60 12.30
C LEU A 201 -45.77 4.81 13.81
N LYS A 202 -46.86 5.15 14.45
CA LYS A 202 -46.96 5.33 15.91
C LYS A 202 -47.69 4.16 16.57
N LYS A 203 -47.08 3.56 17.57
CA LYS A 203 -47.75 2.53 18.37
C LYS A 203 -48.84 3.18 19.25
N GLN A 204 -50.04 2.61 19.22
CA GLN A 204 -51.16 3.10 20.03
C GLN A 204 -50.79 3.07 21.54
N GLY A 205 -51.19 4.13 22.25
CA GLY A 205 -50.94 4.24 23.69
C GLY A 205 -49.50 4.57 24.09
N THR A 206 -48.62 4.84 23.13
CA THR A 206 -47.22 5.23 23.38
C THR A 206 -46.79 6.36 22.45
N ASP A 207 -45.69 7.03 22.78
CA ASP A 207 -45.04 8.01 21.88
C ASP A 207 -43.98 7.39 20.98
N ALA A 208 -43.88 6.06 20.94
CA ALA A 208 -42.89 5.36 20.14
C ALA A 208 -43.27 5.41 18.66
N VAL A 209 -42.41 6.07 17.85
CA VAL A 209 -42.51 6.13 16.39
C VAL A 209 -41.44 5.25 15.80
N PHE A 210 -41.78 4.49 14.77
CA PHE A 210 -40.84 3.66 14.02
C PHE A 210 -41.08 3.73 12.53
N LYS A 211 -40.09 3.39 11.74
CA LYS A 211 -40.12 3.43 10.28
C LYS A 211 -40.45 2.05 9.72
N ALA A 212 -41.36 1.99 8.76
CA ALA A 212 -41.69 0.81 7.98
C ALA A 212 -41.55 1.11 6.49
N HIS A 213 -40.87 0.24 5.77
CA HIS A 213 -40.63 0.37 4.34
C HIS A 213 -41.74 -0.34 3.55
N TYR A 214 -42.24 0.29 2.51
CA TYR A 214 -43.16 -0.34 1.58
C TYR A 214 -42.52 -1.57 0.95
N TYR A 215 -43.22 -2.69 0.95
CA TYR A 215 -42.70 -3.95 0.40
C TYR A 215 -43.43 -4.36 -0.87
N GLY A 216 -44.72 -4.06 -0.96
CA GLY A 216 -45.51 -4.43 -2.11
C GLY A 216 -47.03 -4.50 -1.90
N LYS A 217 -47.74 -5.15 -2.83
CA LYS A 217 -49.19 -5.25 -2.82
C LYS A 217 -49.64 -6.72 -2.82
N LYS A 218 -50.66 -7.05 -2.01
CA LYS A 218 -51.23 -8.39 -1.88
C LYS A 218 -50.21 -9.50 -1.62
N GLY A 219 -49.23 -9.21 -0.79
CA GLY A 219 -48.14 -10.16 -0.40
C GLY A 219 -47.08 -10.36 -1.49
N LYS A 220 -47.14 -9.71 -2.62
CA LYS A 220 -46.13 -9.75 -3.69
C LYS A 220 -45.23 -8.52 -3.59
N LYS A 221 -43.90 -8.73 -3.76
CA LYS A 221 -42.98 -7.60 -3.87
C LYS A 221 -43.34 -6.73 -5.05
N HIS A 222 -43.41 -5.42 -4.81
CA HIS A 222 -43.66 -4.43 -5.81
C HIS A 222 -42.90 -3.15 -5.46
N GLU A 223 -42.28 -2.56 -6.44
CA GLU A 223 -41.52 -1.31 -6.28
C GLU A 223 -42.24 -0.24 -7.13
N PRO A 224 -42.61 0.92 -6.55
CA PRO A 224 -43.31 1.97 -7.31
C PRO A 224 -42.40 2.50 -8.43
N ALA A 225 -42.94 2.56 -9.64
CA ALA A 225 -42.17 2.94 -10.82
C ALA A 225 -42.17 4.46 -11.06
N SER A 226 -43.13 5.21 -10.46
CA SER A 226 -43.25 6.64 -10.67
C SER A 226 -43.70 7.40 -9.42
N ARG A 227 -43.59 8.71 -9.50
CA ARG A 227 -44.11 9.63 -8.47
C ARG A 227 -45.63 9.48 -8.29
N GLU A 228 -46.38 9.41 -9.39
CA GLU A 228 -47.80 9.33 -9.39
C GLU A 228 -48.31 8.05 -8.73
N GLU A 229 -47.61 6.92 -9.01
CA GLU A 229 -47.93 5.66 -8.39
C GLU A 229 -47.64 5.69 -6.88
N THR A 230 -46.46 6.25 -6.49
CA THR A 230 -46.10 6.40 -5.10
C THR A 230 -47.07 7.29 -4.34
N GLN A 231 -47.45 8.41 -4.93
CA GLN A 231 -48.43 9.34 -4.37
C GLN A 231 -49.78 8.68 -4.16
N LYS A 232 -50.26 7.92 -5.13
CA LYS A 232 -51.53 7.16 -5.04
C LYS A 232 -51.50 6.16 -3.88
N ILE A 233 -50.36 5.44 -3.71
CA ILE A 233 -50.19 4.52 -2.58
C ILE A 233 -50.23 5.30 -1.27
N CYS A 234 -49.55 6.45 -1.15
CA CYS A 234 -49.58 7.31 0.01
C CYS A 234 -51.03 7.70 0.38
N GLU A 235 -51.82 8.20 -0.57
CA GLU A 235 -53.18 8.64 -0.35
C GLU A 235 -54.10 7.50 0.09
N GLU A 236 -53.94 6.30 -0.48
CA GLU A 236 -54.74 5.11 -0.14
C GLU A 236 -54.43 4.55 1.25
N VAL A 237 -53.16 4.72 1.77
CA VAL A 237 -52.73 4.14 3.06
C VAL A 237 -52.72 5.14 4.20
N GLN A 238 -52.59 6.45 3.93
CA GLN A 238 -52.40 7.48 4.96
C GLN A 238 -53.61 7.59 5.94
N SER A 239 -54.82 7.26 5.47
CA SER A 239 -56.02 7.30 6.33
C SER A 239 -56.40 5.96 6.98
N ARG A 240 -55.60 4.92 6.74
CA ARG A 240 -55.89 3.57 7.22
C ARG A 240 -55.00 3.18 8.39
N PRO A 241 -55.52 2.48 9.41
CA PRO A 241 -54.66 1.85 10.40
C PRO A 241 -53.86 0.72 9.78
N PHE A 242 -52.62 0.55 10.22
CA PHE A 242 -51.76 -0.55 9.83
C PHE A 242 -51.97 -1.68 10.84
N ALA A 243 -52.22 -2.89 10.37
CA ALA A 243 -52.29 -4.08 11.24
C ALA A 243 -50.94 -4.84 11.20
N VAL A 244 -50.43 -5.23 12.33
CA VAL A 244 -49.26 -6.10 12.45
C VAL A 244 -49.66 -7.51 12.01
N LYS A 245 -49.21 -7.91 10.83
CA LYS A 245 -49.51 -9.23 10.26
C LYS A 245 -48.69 -10.34 10.90
N SER A 246 -47.42 -10.09 11.07
CA SER A 246 -46.51 -11.06 11.71
C SER A 246 -45.32 -10.37 12.34
N VAL A 247 -44.84 -10.95 13.44
CA VAL A 247 -43.60 -10.55 14.10
C VAL A 247 -42.68 -11.77 14.16
N LYS A 248 -41.56 -11.71 13.44
CA LYS A 248 -40.56 -12.78 13.43
C LYS A 248 -39.32 -12.34 14.18
N ARG A 249 -38.96 -13.06 15.22
CA ARG A 249 -37.72 -12.88 15.97
C ARG A 249 -36.77 -14.04 15.68
N VAL A 250 -35.54 -13.74 15.28
CA VAL A 250 -34.53 -14.75 14.94
C VAL A 250 -33.16 -14.28 15.44
N ASP A 251 -32.52 -15.18 16.17
CA ASP A 251 -31.11 -14.97 16.54
C ASP A 251 -30.22 -15.21 15.29
N LYS A 252 -29.77 -14.12 14.67
CA LYS A 252 -28.85 -14.17 13.53
C LYS A 252 -27.42 -14.26 14.03
N GLN A 253 -26.74 -15.35 13.69
CA GLN A 253 -25.33 -15.52 13.98
C GLN A 253 -24.46 -14.96 12.83
N ARG A 254 -23.43 -14.18 13.22
CA ARG A 254 -22.39 -13.73 12.29
C ARG A 254 -21.06 -14.34 12.68
N SER A 255 -20.45 -15.09 11.76
CA SER A 255 -19.14 -15.70 11.97
C SER A 255 -18.01 -14.67 11.75
N PRO A 256 -16.89 -14.79 12.49
CA PRO A 256 -15.73 -13.95 12.24
C PRO A 256 -15.11 -14.26 10.89
N SER A 257 -14.51 -13.24 10.31
CA SER A 257 -13.71 -13.39 9.09
C SER A 257 -12.40 -14.16 9.38
N PRO A 258 -11.81 -14.83 8.36
CA PRO A 258 -10.54 -15.54 8.51
C PRO A 258 -9.39 -14.62 8.95
N PRO A 259 -8.28 -15.17 9.46
CA PRO A 259 -7.06 -14.40 9.62
C PRO A 259 -6.58 -13.84 8.29
N PHE A 260 -5.67 -12.89 8.32
CA PHE A 260 -5.24 -12.20 7.09
C PHE A 260 -4.42 -13.07 6.15
N THR A 261 -4.73 -12.97 4.86
CA THR A 261 -3.80 -13.19 3.75
C THR A 261 -3.11 -11.86 3.39
N THR A 262 -2.13 -11.91 2.50
CA THR A 262 -1.48 -10.69 1.98
C THR A 262 -2.49 -9.70 1.38
N SER A 263 -3.42 -10.20 0.57
CA SER A 263 -4.44 -9.40 -0.08
C SER A 263 -5.37 -8.74 0.94
N THR A 264 -5.95 -9.52 1.85
CA THR A 264 -6.89 -9.01 2.85
C THR A 264 -6.23 -8.06 3.85
N LEU A 265 -4.95 -8.28 4.19
CA LEU A 265 -4.17 -7.35 5.01
C LEU A 265 -3.98 -6.00 4.31
N GLN A 266 -3.62 -6.01 3.03
CA GLN A 266 -3.46 -4.78 2.26
C GLN A 266 -4.78 -4.01 2.13
N GLN A 267 -5.89 -4.71 1.90
CA GLN A 267 -7.23 -4.14 1.82
C GLN A 267 -7.62 -3.46 3.14
N GLU A 268 -7.54 -4.17 4.25
CA GLU A 268 -7.95 -3.63 5.56
C GLU A 268 -7.00 -2.54 6.07
N ALA A 269 -5.69 -2.66 5.82
CA ALA A 269 -4.74 -1.60 6.14
C ALA A 269 -5.00 -0.32 5.32
N SER A 270 -5.44 -0.46 4.06
CA SER A 270 -5.85 0.68 3.25
C SER A 270 -7.11 1.35 3.81
N ARG A 271 -8.14 0.56 4.18
CA ARG A 271 -9.42 1.07 4.71
C ARG A 271 -9.27 1.69 6.10
N LYS A 272 -8.75 0.94 7.07
CA LYS A 272 -8.70 1.34 8.49
C LYS A 272 -7.53 2.25 8.83
N LEU A 273 -6.38 2.08 8.18
CA LEU A 273 -5.15 2.76 8.53
C LEU A 273 -4.71 3.80 7.50
N ASN A 274 -5.41 3.89 6.38
CA ASN A 274 -5.04 4.72 5.22
C ASN A 274 -3.57 4.49 4.78
N MET A 275 -3.15 3.22 4.78
CA MET A 275 -1.82 2.79 4.36
C MET A 275 -1.85 2.30 2.92
N THR A 276 -0.90 2.74 2.11
CA THR A 276 -0.74 2.17 0.75
C THR A 276 -0.27 0.71 0.83
N PRO A 277 -0.60 -0.14 -0.16
CA PRO A 277 -0.17 -1.54 -0.20
C PRO A 277 1.35 -1.70 -0.01
N ARG A 278 2.15 -0.87 -0.69
CA ARG A 278 3.62 -0.86 -0.56
C ARG A 278 4.06 -0.53 0.87
N ARG A 279 3.41 0.43 1.53
CA ARG A 279 3.75 0.79 2.92
C ARG A 279 3.36 -0.30 3.90
N THR A 280 2.18 -0.91 3.70
CA THR A 280 1.71 -2.05 4.49
C THR A 280 2.72 -3.19 4.46
N MET A 281 3.16 -3.60 3.25
CA MET A 281 4.12 -4.70 3.11
C MET A 281 5.50 -4.35 3.70
N ALA A 282 5.96 -3.11 3.55
CA ALA A 282 7.23 -2.68 4.14
C ALA A 282 7.21 -2.72 5.68
N ILE A 283 6.07 -2.43 6.30
CA ILE A 283 5.94 -2.51 7.77
C ILE A 283 5.76 -3.98 8.21
N ALA A 284 4.96 -4.76 7.48
CA ALA A 284 4.80 -6.19 7.74
C ALA A 284 6.14 -6.93 7.70
N GLN A 285 7.01 -6.61 6.72
CA GLN A 285 8.37 -7.15 6.63
C GLN A 285 9.18 -6.84 7.90
N GLN A 286 9.12 -5.60 8.41
CA GLN A 286 9.81 -5.23 9.64
C GLN A 286 9.30 -6.02 10.86
N LEU A 287 7.98 -6.20 10.95
CA LEU A 287 7.36 -6.97 12.04
C LEU A 287 7.72 -8.46 11.97
N TYR A 288 7.87 -9.02 10.78
CA TYR A 288 8.30 -10.39 10.57
C TYR A 288 9.80 -10.60 10.89
N GLU A 289 10.66 -9.74 10.35
CA GLU A 289 12.12 -9.88 10.49
C GLU A 289 12.62 -9.67 11.93
N GLY A 290 11.86 -8.92 12.71
CA GLY A 290 12.12 -8.72 14.13
C GLY A 290 12.23 -7.25 14.53
N VAL A 291 11.65 -6.95 15.67
CA VAL A 291 11.71 -5.65 16.37
C VAL A 291 12.20 -5.87 17.78
N GLU A 292 12.90 -4.89 18.32
CA GLU A 292 13.35 -4.95 19.72
C GLU A 292 12.14 -4.76 20.64
N ILE A 293 11.86 -5.75 21.48
CA ILE A 293 10.80 -5.73 22.48
C ILE A 293 11.42 -5.77 23.86
N THR A 294 11.03 -4.84 24.70
CA THR A 294 11.54 -4.73 26.09
C THR A 294 11.31 -6.03 26.85
N GLY A 295 12.39 -6.59 27.39
CA GLY A 295 12.40 -7.86 28.10
C GLY A 295 12.52 -9.12 27.22
N GLU A 296 12.28 -9.01 25.90
CA GLU A 296 12.37 -10.17 24.98
C GLU A 296 13.56 -10.04 24.01
N GLY A 297 14.02 -8.80 23.75
CA GLY A 297 15.02 -8.49 22.74
C GLY A 297 14.44 -8.45 21.34
N ALA A 298 15.23 -8.74 20.28
CA ALA A 298 14.73 -8.77 18.92
C ALA A 298 13.83 -10.01 18.72
N VAL A 299 12.57 -9.78 18.30
CA VAL A 299 11.53 -10.81 18.11
C VAL A 299 10.77 -10.55 16.82
N GLY A 300 10.56 -11.59 16.01
CA GLY A 300 9.59 -11.54 14.91
C GLY A 300 8.18 -11.57 15.49
N LEU A 301 7.40 -10.51 15.23
CA LEU A 301 6.09 -10.34 15.85
C LEU A 301 4.95 -10.98 15.07
N ILE A 302 5.16 -11.28 13.79
CA ILE A 302 4.14 -11.89 12.92
C ILE A 302 4.73 -13.04 12.11
N THR A 303 3.87 -13.91 11.60
CA THR A 303 4.20 -14.93 10.60
C THR A 303 4.57 -14.28 9.27
N TYR A 304 5.11 -15.06 8.34
CA TYR A 304 5.46 -14.60 7.00
C TYR A 304 4.28 -13.94 6.29
N MET A 305 4.51 -12.74 5.79
CA MET A 305 3.42 -11.85 5.33
C MET A 305 3.07 -12.01 3.84
N ARG A 306 3.83 -12.76 3.05
CA ARG A 306 3.49 -13.05 1.66
C ARG A 306 2.86 -14.44 1.58
N THR A 307 1.57 -14.51 1.85
CA THR A 307 0.81 -15.75 1.90
C THR A 307 -0.63 -15.54 1.46
N ASP A 308 -1.20 -16.52 0.82
CA ASP A 308 -2.62 -16.64 0.53
C ASP A 308 -3.27 -17.76 1.34
N SER A 309 -2.50 -18.44 2.19
CA SER A 309 -2.96 -19.46 3.10
C SER A 309 -3.82 -18.90 4.24
N LEU A 310 -4.84 -19.67 4.63
CA LEU A 310 -5.66 -19.41 5.81
C LEU A 310 -5.38 -20.40 6.95
N ARG A 311 -4.38 -21.27 6.76
CA ARG A 311 -3.98 -22.27 7.74
C ARG A 311 -3.43 -21.60 9.01
N ILE A 312 -3.72 -22.18 10.14
CA ILE A 312 -3.22 -21.75 11.45
C ILE A 312 -2.66 -22.99 12.16
N SER A 313 -1.45 -22.90 12.70
CA SER A 313 -0.87 -23.97 13.48
C SER A 313 -1.71 -24.29 14.72
N ARG A 314 -1.73 -25.53 15.11
CA ARG A 314 -2.47 -26.00 16.30
C ARG A 314 -2.02 -25.29 17.57
N GLU A 315 -0.73 -25.03 17.69
CA GLU A 315 -0.14 -24.32 18.82
C GLU A 315 -0.69 -22.89 18.93
N ALA A 316 -0.75 -22.14 17.82
CA ALA A 316 -1.31 -20.80 17.77
C ALA A 316 -2.80 -20.78 18.11
N GLN A 317 -3.57 -21.79 17.63
CA GLN A 317 -4.98 -21.93 17.99
C GLN A 317 -5.17 -22.18 19.49
N MET A 318 -4.35 -23.05 20.09
CA MET A 318 -4.40 -23.33 21.52
C MET A 318 -4.04 -22.12 22.35
N ALA A 319 -2.98 -21.38 21.99
CA ALA A 319 -2.59 -20.16 22.67
C ALA A 319 -3.69 -19.07 22.60
N ALA A 320 -4.31 -18.91 21.42
CA ALA A 320 -5.44 -18.00 21.26
C ALA A 320 -6.63 -18.41 22.14
N ARG A 321 -6.96 -19.69 22.19
CA ARG A 321 -8.02 -20.23 23.03
C ARG A 321 -7.81 -19.95 24.50
N THR A 322 -6.60 -20.18 25.00
CA THR A 322 -6.21 -19.88 26.38
C THR A 322 -6.36 -18.38 26.70
N LEU A 323 -5.92 -17.51 25.78
CA LEU A 323 -6.04 -16.05 25.92
C LEU A 323 -7.53 -15.62 25.91
N ILE A 324 -8.36 -16.18 25.04
CA ILE A 324 -9.79 -15.89 24.98
C ILE A 324 -10.46 -16.26 26.31
N ASP A 325 -10.22 -17.48 26.82
CA ASP A 325 -10.77 -17.93 28.09
C ASP A 325 -10.39 -17.01 29.26
N SER A 326 -9.11 -16.61 29.34
CA SER A 326 -8.61 -15.79 30.43
C SER A 326 -9.05 -14.32 30.37
N ARG A 327 -9.21 -13.76 29.16
CA ARG A 327 -9.47 -12.31 28.99
C ARG A 327 -10.95 -11.98 28.76
N TYR A 328 -11.71 -12.88 28.12
CA TYR A 328 -13.09 -12.64 27.70
C TYR A 328 -14.07 -13.63 28.34
N GLY A 329 -13.59 -14.76 28.83
CA GLY A 329 -14.40 -15.81 29.42
C GLY A 329 -14.80 -16.90 28.44
N ALA A 330 -15.22 -18.06 28.98
CA ALA A 330 -15.51 -19.27 28.20
C ALA A 330 -16.62 -19.09 27.16
N ALA A 331 -17.57 -18.19 27.35
CA ALA A 331 -18.63 -17.92 26.37
C ALA A 331 -18.12 -17.36 25.03
N TYR A 332 -16.97 -16.69 25.04
CA TYR A 332 -16.35 -16.13 23.83
C TYR A 332 -15.52 -17.13 23.06
N ARG A 333 -15.34 -18.31 23.58
CA ARG A 333 -14.60 -19.41 22.98
C ARG A 333 -15.57 -20.32 22.21
N PRO A 334 -15.32 -20.64 20.93
CA PRO A 334 -16.12 -21.65 20.23
C PRO A 334 -15.83 -23.05 20.75
N ASP A 335 -16.80 -23.94 20.67
CA ASP A 335 -16.65 -25.34 21.13
C ASP A 335 -15.55 -26.09 20.37
N ALA A 336 -15.52 -25.95 19.06
CA ALA A 336 -14.51 -26.53 18.20
C ALA A 336 -13.49 -25.48 17.72
N PHE A 337 -12.28 -25.93 17.36
CA PHE A 337 -11.29 -25.06 16.69
C PHE A 337 -11.80 -24.64 15.31
N ARG A 338 -11.74 -23.34 15.03
CA ARG A 338 -12.15 -22.85 13.73
C ARG A 338 -11.17 -23.26 12.65
N GLN A 339 -11.72 -23.74 11.56
CA GLN A 339 -10.99 -24.03 10.34
C GLN A 339 -11.56 -23.17 9.22
N TYR A 340 -10.67 -22.60 8.42
CA TYR A 340 -11.02 -21.83 7.25
C TYR A 340 -10.56 -22.56 6.01
N LYS A 341 -11.46 -22.67 5.03
CA LYS A 341 -11.11 -23.30 3.76
C LYS A 341 -10.24 -22.36 2.95
N ALA A 342 -9.05 -22.79 2.58
CA ALA A 342 -8.21 -22.10 1.61
C ALA A 342 -8.88 -22.14 0.23
N LYS A 343 -8.56 -21.14 -0.61
CA LYS A 343 -8.92 -21.19 -2.03
C LYS A 343 -8.16 -22.34 -2.68
N ALA A 344 -8.74 -22.95 -3.72
CA ALA A 344 -8.05 -23.95 -4.51
C ALA A 344 -6.77 -23.33 -5.11
N GLY A 345 -5.63 -23.99 -4.96
CA GLY A 345 -4.32 -23.51 -5.40
C GLY A 345 -3.58 -22.60 -4.40
N ALA A 346 -4.10 -22.42 -3.17
CA ALA A 346 -3.32 -21.75 -2.12
C ALA A 346 -2.12 -22.60 -1.69
N GLN A 347 -0.99 -21.97 -1.43
CA GLN A 347 0.23 -22.64 -0.98
C GLN A 347 0.04 -23.19 0.44
N ASP A 348 -0.22 -24.50 0.58
CA ASP A 348 -0.45 -25.16 1.87
C ASP A 348 0.77 -25.16 2.81
N ALA A 349 1.96 -24.89 2.28
CA ALA A 349 3.20 -24.80 3.07
C ALA A 349 3.21 -23.58 4.01
N HIS A 350 2.45 -22.54 3.71
CA HIS A 350 2.42 -21.30 4.49
C HIS A 350 1.30 -21.31 5.54
N GLU A 351 1.42 -20.41 6.51
CA GLU A 351 0.35 -20.04 7.44
C GLU A 351 -0.24 -18.67 7.08
N ALA A 352 -1.44 -18.40 7.60
CA ALA A 352 -2.04 -17.08 7.57
C ALA A 352 -1.20 -16.05 8.35
N ILE A 353 -1.36 -14.77 8.04
CA ILE A 353 -0.69 -13.69 8.76
C ILE A 353 -1.32 -13.55 10.15
N ARG A 354 -0.54 -13.86 11.18
CA ARG A 354 -0.93 -13.84 12.58
C ARG A 354 0.21 -13.37 13.48
N PRO A 355 -0.04 -12.98 14.74
CA PRO A 355 1.04 -12.80 15.70
C PRO A 355 1.79 -14.12 15.93
N SER A 356 3.11 -14.07 16.01
CA SER A 356 3.95 -15.22 16.36
C SER A 356 3.70 -15.67 17.80
N ASN A 357 3.42 -14.71 18.69
CA ASN A 357 3.02 -14.95 20.08
C ASN A 357 1.83 -14.05 20.42
N VAL A 358 0.65 -14.64 20.58
CA VAL A 358 -0.58 -13.91 20.90
C VAL A 358 -0.56 -13.20 22.25
N ASN A 359 0.32 -13.62 23.18
CA ASN A 359 0.49 -13.01 24.49
C ASN A 359 1.29 -11.68 24.44
N LEU A 360 1.97 -11.39 23.32
CA LEU A 360 2.50 -10.08 23.02
C LEU A 360 1.36 -9.18 22.54
N THR A 361 0.47 -8.82 23.48
CA THR A 361 -0.71 -8.01 23.15
C THR A 361 -0.31 -6.63 22.62
N PRO A 362 -1.15 -5.96 21.83
CA PRO A 362 -0.86 -4.62 21.33
C PRO A 362 -0.48 -3.63 22.43
N GLU A 363 -1.11 -3.73 23.58
CA GLU A 363 -0.84 -2.86 24.74
C GLU A 363 0.59 -3.08 25.27
N ARG A 364 1.03 -4.34 25.35
CA ARG A 364 2.37 -4.73 25.86
C ARG A 364 3.48 -4.20 24.97
N VAL A 365 3.33 -4.27 23.65
CA VAL A 365 4.37 -3.88 22.69
C VAL A 365 4.31 -2.42 22.23
N LYS A 366 3.34 -1.65 22.72
CA LYS A 366 3.05 -0.28 22.25
C LYS A 366 4.20 0.67 22.40
N SER A 367 4.97 0.58 23.50
CA SER A 367 6.12 1.44 23.78
C SER A 367 7.30 1.16 22.87
N ASP A 368 7.42 -0.06 22.35
CA ASP A 368 8.57 -0.54 21.60
C ASP A 368 8.40 -0.38 20.09
N LEU A 369 7.15 -0.13 19.64
CA LEU A 369 6.78 0.00 18.24
C LEU A 369 6.62 1.45 17.81
N THR A 370 7.00 1.74 16.57
CA THR A 370 6.60 2.99 15.93
C THR A 370 5.08 3.04 15.75
N GLY A 371 4.51 4.25 15.65
CA GLY A 371 3.07 4.40 15.49
C GLY A 371 2.46 3.64 14.31
N GLU A 372 3.19 3.45 13.20
CA GLU A 372 2.73 2.67 12.05
C GLU A 372 2.84 1.16 12.31
N GLN A 373 3.95 0.70 12.89
CA GLN A 373 4.14 -0.69 13.30
C GLN A 373 3.08 -1.12 14.32
N TYR A 374 2.81 -0.28 15.33
CA TYR A 374 1.78 -0.54 16.32
C TYR A 374 0.39 -0.68 15.71
N ARG A 375 -0.01 0.24 14.82
CA ARG A 375 -1.32 0.19 14.19
C ARG A 375 -1.49 -1.06 13.32
N LEU A 376 -0.47 -1.43 12.53
CA LEU A 376 -0.53 -2.62 11.71
C LEU A 376 -0.51 -3.89 12.55
N TYR A 377 0.34 -3.96 13.57
CA TYR A 377 0.39 -5.09 14.49
C TYR A 377 -0.95 -5.28 15.23
N LYS A 378 -1.52 -4.19 15.75
CA LYS A 378 -2.85 -4.23 16.40
C LYS A 378 -3.92 -4.75 15.45
N LEU A 379 -3.90 -4.33 14.18
CA LEU A 379 -4.84 -4.81 13.17
C LEU A 379 -4.71 -6.32 12.95
N ILE A 380 -3.47 -6.82 12.78
CA ILE A 380 -3.18 -8.26 12.59
C ILE A 380 -3.58 -9.06 13.83
N TRP A 381 -3.18 -8.60 15.02
CA TRP A 381 -3.47 -9.27 16.28
C TRP A 381 -4.98 -9.37 16.54
N SER A 382 -5.70 -8.25 16.40
CA SER A 382 -7.14 -8.21 16.61
C SER A 382 -7.91 -9.09 15.64
N ARG A 383 -7.54 -9.10 14.36
CA ARG A 383 -8.14 -9.96 13.35
C ARG A 383 -7.90 -11.43 13.64
N PHE A 384 -6.66 -11.80 13.99
CA PHE A 384 -6.32 -13.16 14.35
C PHE A 384 -7.12 -13.63 15.57
N LEU A 385 -7.11 -12.88 16.66
CA LEU A 385 -7.84 -13.26 17.88
C LEU A 385 -9.34 -13.40 17.59
N ALA A 386 -9.95 -12.43 16.92
CA ALA A 386 -11.34 -12.45 16.51
C ALA A 386 -11.68 -13.68 15.67
N SER A 387 -10.78 -14.08 14.75
CA SER A 387 -10.95 -15.29 13.93
C SER A 387 -11.05 -16.58 14.74
N GLN A 388 -10.59 -16.60 15.99
CA GLN A 388 -10.62 -17.74 16.90
C GLN A 388 -11.76 -17.66 17.94
N MET A 389 -12.58 -16.59 17.92
CA MET A 389 -13.66 -16.34 18.88
C MET A 389 -14.99 -16.90 18.40
N ALA A 390 -15.96 -16.95 19.33
CA ALA A 390 -17.34 -17.33 19.07
C ALA A 390 -18.05 -16.33 18.14
N ASN A 391 -19.12 -16.77 17.47
CA ASN A 391 -19.95 -15.93 16.62
C ASN A 391 -20.54 -14.77 17.42
N ALA A 392 -20.72 -13.63 16.77
CA ALA A 392 -21.60 -12.58 17.26
C ALA A 392 -23.05 -12.99 17.00
N VAL A 393 -23.91 -12.74 17.97
CA VAL A 393 -25.35 -13.05 17.89
C VAL A 393 -26.15 -11.75 17.94
N TYR A 394 -27.00 -11.58 16.96
CA TYR A 394 -27.90 -10.44 16.84
C TYR A 394 -29.34 -10.91 17.01
N ASP A 395 -30.09 -10.28 17.91
CA ASP A 395 -31.55 -10.41 17.93
C ASP A 395 -32.11 -9.56 16.78
N SER A 396 -32.62 -10.24 15.75
CA SER A 396 -33.20 -9.60 14.57
C SER A 396 -34.72 -9.75 14.62
N VAL A 397 -35.41 -8.64 14.68
CA VAL A 397 -36.87 -8.58 14.63
C VAL A 397 -37.29 -8.09 13.24
N THR A 398 -38.19 -8.78 12.60
CA THR A 398 -38.81 -8.35 11.35
C THR A 398 -40.32 -8.35 11.57
N VAL A 399 -40.94 -7.20 11.32
CA VAL A 399 -42.40 -6.99 11.44
C VAL A 399 -42.96 -6.80 10.05
N GLU A 400 -43.94 -7.59 9.68
CA GLU A 400 -44.74 -7.38 8.49
C GLU A 400 -46.05 -6.69 8.89
N LEU A 401 -46.38 -5.60 8.18
CA LEU A 401 -47.57 -4.78 8.41
C LEU A 401 -48.41 -4.74 7.15
N GLU A 402 -49.71 -4.64 7.36
CA GLU A 402 -50.72 -4.52 6.25
C GLU A 402 -51.56 -3.28 6.46
N ALA A 403 -51.75 -2.49 5.39
CA ALA A 403 -52.68 -1.40 5.30
C ALA A 403 -53.62 -1.64 4.07
N GLY A 404 -54.69 -2.38 4.28
CA GLY A 404 -55.52 -2.91 3.17
C GLY A 404 -54.72 -3.89 2.32
N ASP A 405 -54.64 -3.63 1.02
CA ASP A 405 -53.88 -4.48 0.06
C ASP A 405 -52.35 -4.26 0.13
N TYR A 406 -51.86 -3.26 0.85
CA TYR A 406 -50.49 -2.83 0.84
C TYR A 406 -49.72 -3.44 2.02
N ASN A 407 -48.50 -3.92 1.71
CA ASN A 407 -47.63 -4.54 2.69
C ASN A 407 -46.40 -3.67 2.97
N PHE A 408 -46.07 -3.50 4.24
CA PHE A 408 -44.90 -2.79 4.71
C PHE A 408 -44.06 -3.71 5.60
N ARG A 409 -42.78 -3.42 5.69
CA ARG A 409 -41.85 -4.14 6.57
C ARG A 409 -41.05 -3.18 7.43
N ALA A 410 -40.98 -3.47 8.70
CA ALA A 410 -40.10 -2.83 9.64
C ALA A 410 -39.10 -3.87 10.19
N GLY A 411 -37.87 -3.47 10.41
CA GLY A 411 -36.85 -4.34 10.94
C GLY A 411 -36.00 -3.64 11.99
N ALA A 412 -35.50 -4.39 12.95
CA ALA A 412 -34.46 -3.92 13.87
C ALA A 412 -33.52 -5.09 14.17
N SER A 413 -32.27 -4.76 14.39
CA SER A 413 -31.28 -5.75 14.78
C SER A 413 -30.43 -5.19 15.92
N SER A 414 -30.49 -5.83 17.07
CA SER A 414 -29.71 -5.46 18.24
C SER A 414 -28.66 -6.51 18.55
N LEU A 415 -27.49 -6.08 19.05
CA LEU A 415 -26.42 -6.98 19.44
C LEU A 415 -26.81 -7.69 20.75
N LYS A 416 -27.05 -9.02 20.70
CA LYS A 416 -27.37 -9.86 21.85
C LYS A 416 -26.11 -10.40 22.52
N PHE A 417 -25.14 -10.82 21.72
CA PHE A 417 -23.85 -11.31 22.19
C PHE A 417 -22.74 -10.84 21.21
N ALA A 418 -21.75 -10.17 21.76
CA ALA A 418 -20.72 -9.55 20.93
C ALA A 418 -19.80 -10.58 20.22
N GLY A 419 -19.52 -11.71 20.88
CA GLY A 419 -18.60 -12.68 20.30
C GLY A 419 -17.30 -12.04 19.81
N TYR A 420 -16.89 -12.35 18.59
CA TYR A 420 -15.68 -11.79 17.97
C TYR A 420 -15.73 -10.26 17.79
N ALA A 421 -16.92 -9.68 17.69
CA ALA A 421 -17.07 -8.24 17.50
C ALA A 421 -16.58 -7.41 18.71
N ALA A 422 -16.40 -8.04 19.88
CA ALA A 422 -15.77 -7.42 21.04
C ALA A 422 -14.30 -7.03 20.79
N VAL A 423 -13.64 -7.64 19.78
CA VAL A 423 -12.21 -7.45 19.47
C VAL A 423 -12.01 -6.79 18.11
N TYR A 424 -12.84 -7.13 17.14
CA TYR A 424 -12.63 -6.73 15.77
C TYR A 424 -13.94 -6.64 14.97
N GLU A 425 -14.13 -5.52 14.32
CA GLU A 425 -15.15 -5.33 13.28
C GLU A 425 -14.48 -5.05 11.95
N GLU A 426 -14.98 -5.65 10.88
CA GLU A 426 -14.47 -5.46 9.52
C GLU A 426 -14.99 -4.16 8.94
N SER A 427 -14.14 -3.42 8.23
CA SER A 427 -14.58 -2.22 7.51
C SER A 427 -15.20 -2.60 6.17
N ARG A 428 -16.21 -1.83 5.76
CA ARG A 428 -16.84 -1.94 4.44
C ARG A 428 -16.37 -0.79 3.56
N ASP A 429 -16.41 -0.98 2.24
CA ASP A 429 -16.04 0.07 1.28
C ASP A 429 -17.08 1.19 1.24
N GLU A 430 -18.32 0.88 1.59
CA GLU A 430 -19.44 1.81 1.72
C GLU A 430 -19.89 1.83 3.19
N GLU A 431 -19.87 3.01 3.80
CA GLU A 431 -20.52 3.26 5.07
C GLU A 431 -22.04 3.30 4.82
N LYS A 432 -22.71 2.20 5.06
CA LYS A 432 -24.17 2.24 5.21
C LYS A 432 -24.48 2.76 6.60
N GLU A 433 -25.02 3.95 6.67
CA GLU A 433 -25.55 4.56 7.89
C GLU A 433 -26.85 3.88 8.39
N ASP A 434 -27.00 2.60 8.19
CA ASP A 434 -28.22 1.88 8.58
C ASP A 434 -28.07 1.30 9.99
N ARG A 435 -28.08 2.16 11.00
CA ARG A 435 -28.65 1.77 12.28
C ARG A 435 -30.16 2.00 12.20
N GLU A 436 -30.86 0.96 11.78
CA GLU A 436 -32.33 0.98 11.89
C GLU A 436 -32.70 1.33 13.34
N PRO A 437 -33.59 2.32 13.55
CA PRO A 437 -34.04 2.69 14.89
C PRO A 437 -34.65 1.48 15.59
N ALA A 438 -34.53 1.44 16.91
CA ALA A 438 -35.11 0.37 17.70
C ALA A 438 -36.62 0.29 17.46
N LEU A 439 -37.13 -0.90 17.17
CA LEU A 439 -38.58 -1.11 17.08
C LEU A 439 -39.19 -1.20 18.49
N PRO A 440 -40.36 -0.58 18.72
CA PRO A 440 -41.11 -0.83 19.97
C PRO A 440 -41.57 -2.31 20.01
N PRO A 441 -41.85 -2.85 21.16
CA PRO A 441 -42.43 -4.19 21.25
C PRO A 441 -43.81 -4.18 20.57
N LEU A 442 -43.94 -4.97 19.49
CA LEU A 442 -45.17 -5.13 18.71
C LEU A 442 -45.63 -6.57 18.78
N GLU A 443 -46.95 -6.77 18.77
CA GLU A 443 -47.59 -8.09 18.75
C GLU A 443 -48.43 -8.29 17.49
N GLN A 444 -48.61 -9.55 17.10
CA GLN A 444 -49.44 -9.89 15.94
C GLN A 444 -50.89 -9.46 16.19
N GLY A 445 -51.53 -8.83 15.21
CA GLY A 445 -52.88 -8.29 15.30
C GLY A 445 -52.97 -6.88 15.90
N GLU A 446 -51.87 -6.34 16.43
CA GLU A 446 -51.83 -4.98 16.97
C GLU A 446 -52.01 -3.96 15.84
N GLN A 447 -52.73 -2.88 16.14
CA GLN A 447 -52.92 -1.76 15.20
C GLN A 447 -51.95 -0.62 15.52
N VAL A 448 -51.34 -0.05 14.50
CA VAL A 448 -50.46 1.12 14.61
C VAL A 448 -50.96 2.20 13.63
N LEU A 449 -50.83 3.43 14.01
CA LEU A 449 -51.36 4.57 13.24
C LEU A 449 -50.25 5.21 12.38
N PRO A 450 -50.57 5.56 11.13
CA PRO A 450 -49.64 6.33 10.32
C PRO A 450 -49.53 7.75 10.89
N GLU A 451 -48.32 8.20 11.19
CA GLU A 451 -48.02 9.57 11.56
C GLU A 451 -47.70 10.39 10.30
N ARG A 452 -46.87 9.84 9.42
CA ARG A 452 -46.46 10.47 8.18
C ARG A 452 -46.01 9.44 7.16
N MET A 453 -46.33 9.68 5.89
CA MET A 453 -45.76 8.96 4.76
C MET A 453 -44.62 9.75 4.16
N GLU A 454 -43.52 9.09 3.86
CA GLU A 454 -42.30 9.68 3.32
C GLU A 454 -41.97 9.07 1.94
N PRO A 455 -42.56 9.57 0.86
CA PRO A 455 -42.14 9.21 -0.47
C PRO A 455 -40.77 9.84 -0.80
N ALA A 456 -39.82 9.07 -1.24
CA ALA A 456 -38.51 9.55 -1.61
C ALA A 456 -38.11 9.09 -3.01
N GLN A 457 -37.71 10.06 -3.83
CA GLN A 457 -37.16 9.83 -5.16
C GLN A 457 -35.68 9.47 -5.03
N HIS A 458 -35.29 8.39 -5.66
CA HIS A 458 -33.90 7.95 -5.73
C HIS A 458 -33.48 7.68 -7.16
N PHE A 459 -32.20 7.74 -7.40
CA PHE A 459 -31.59 7.33 -8.66
C PHE A 459 -30.53 6.28 -8.38
N THR A 460 -30.47 5.26 -9.22
CA THR A 460 -29.38 4.29 -9.16
C THR A 460 -28.05 5.02 -9.32
N GLN A 461 -27.04 4.58 -8.58
CA GLN A 461 -25.70 5.18 -8.59
C GLN A 461 -24.75 4.35 -9.45
N PRO A 462 -23.80 4.98 -10.15
CA PRO A 462 -22.76 4.25 -10.85
C PRO A 462 -21.92 3.42 -9.87
N PRO A 463 -21.23 2.38 -10.33
CA PRO A 463 -20.28 1.67 -9.48
C PRO A 463 -19.19 2.62 -8.97
N ALA A 464 -18.72 2.42 -7.76
CA ALA A 464 -17.68 3.27 -7.20
C ALA A 464 -16.36 3.09 -7.96
N HIS A 465 -15.58 4.18 -8.08
CA HIS A 465 -14.21 4.11 -8.58
C HIS A 465 -13.37 3.14 -7.75
N PHE A 466 -12.37 2.51 -8.35
CA PHE A 466 -11.46 1.67 -7.60
C PHE A 466 -10.71 2.47 -6.52
N THR A 467 -10.52 1.82 -5.37
CA THR A 467 -9.56 2.21 -4.35
C THR A 467 -8.37 1.23 -4.38
N ASP A 468 -7.29 1.51 -3.65
CA ASP A 468 -6.21 0.51 -3.49
C ASP A 468 -6.77 -0.84 -3.05
N ALA A 469 -7.71 -0.83 -2.09
CA ALA A 469 -8.32 -2.02 -1.53
C ALA A 469 -9.19 -2.78 -2.56
N SER A 470 -10.09 -2.08 -3.23
CA SER A 470 -11.00 -2.73 -4.18
C SER A 470 -10.29 -3.20 -5.46
N LEU A 471 -9.21 -2.52 -5.89
CA LEU A 471 -8.38 -2.99 -7.00
C LEU A 471 -7.63 -4.27 -6.64
N ILE A 472 -7.01 -4.34 -5.45
CA ILE A 472 -6.34 -5.56 -4.98
C ILE A 472 -7.33 -6.71 -4.86
N ARG A 473 -8.53 -6.44 -4.35
CA ARG A 473 -9.61 -7.42 -4.28
C ARG A 473 -10.00 -7.94 -5.67
N ALA A 474 -10.18 -7.03 -6.63
CA ALA A 474 -10.52 -7.42 -8.00
C ALA A 474 -9.40 -8.24 -8.67
N LEU A 475 -8.13 -7.90 -8.44
CA LEU A 475 -7.00 -8.71 -8.92
C LEU A 475 -7.03 -10.11 -8.32
N GLU A 476 -7.21 -10.23 -7.00
CA GLU A 476 -7.30 -11.52 -6.31
C GLU A 476 -8.49 -12.37 -6.76
N GLU A 477 -9.69 -11.77 -6.88
CA GLU A 477 -10.91 -12.47 -7.32
C GLU A 477 -10.80 -13.00 -8.75
N ASN A 478 -10.08 -12.30 -9.61
CA ASN A 478 -9.80 -12.72 -10.99
C ASN A 478 -8.55 -13.61 -11.12
N GLY A 479 -7.88 -13.97 -10.04
CA GLY A 479 -6.67 -14.82 -10.07
C GLY A 479 -5.43 -14.13 -10.64
N ILE A 480 -5.41 -12.80 -10.71
CA ILE A 480 -4.36 -11.98 -11.32
C ILE A 480 -3.34 -11.55 -10.26
N GLY A 481 -2.09 -11.91 -10.47
CA GLY A 481 -1.02 -11.64 -9.51
C GLY A 481 -1.00 -12.64 -8.35
N ARG A 482 -0.04 -12.46 -7.45
CA ARG A 482 0.20 -13.29 -6.28
C ARG A 482 0.61 -12.40 -5.10
N PRO A 483 0.71 -12.90 -3.88
CA PRO A 483 1.11 -12.12 -2.70
C PRO A 483 2.30 -11.19 -2.90
N SER A 484 3.29 -11.60 -3.68
CA SER A 484 4.48 -10.80 -4.00
C SER A 484 4.23 -9.65 -5.00
N THR A 485 3.17 -9.70 -5.81
CA THR A 485 2.97 -8.77 -6.95
C THR A 485 1.88 -7.72 -6.75
N TYR A 486 0.91 -7.89 -5.84
CA TYR A 486 -0.17 -6.92 -5.64
C TYR A 486 0.33 -5.50 -5.36
N ALA A 487 1.14 -5.33 -4.33
CA ALA A 487 1.66 -4.02 -3.95
C ALA A 487 2.59 -3.39 -5.01
N PRO A 488 3.52 -4.13 -5.65
CA PRO A 488 4.29 -3.63 -6.79
C PRO A 488 3.44 -3.19 -7.97
N THR A 489 2.38 -3.93 -8.32
CA THR A 489 1.49 -3.61 -9.45
C THR A 489 0.78 -2.29 -9.23
N VAL A 490 0.10 -2.11 -8.10
CA VAL A 490 -0.58 -0.85 -7.76
C VAL A 490 0.42 0.31 -7.71
N SER A 491 1.60 0.10 -7.12
CA SER A 491 2.64 1.13 -7.08
C SER A 491 3.13 1.51 -8.48
N THR A 492 3.29 0.53 -9.37
CA THR A 492 3.83 0.78 -10.72
C THR A 492 2.88 1.61 -11.57
N ILE A 493 1.57 1.32 -11.56
CA ILE A 493 0.60 2.10 -12.34
C ILE A 493 0.50 3.55 -11.84
N LEU A 494 0.70 3.78 -10.54
CA LEU A 494 0.80 5.12 -9.94
C LEU A 494 2.13 5.81 -10.25
N ASP A 495 3.28 5.11 -10.09
CA ASP A 495 4.62 5.65 -10.34
C ASP A 495 4.85 5.99 -11.82
N ARG A 496 4.11 5.33 -12.75
CA ARG A 496 4.11 5.61 -14.20
C ARG A 496 3.10 6.67 -14.60
N GLU A 497 2.36 7.21 -13.65
CA GLU A 497 1.30 8.19 -13.91
C GLU A 497 0.21 7.69 -14.86
N TYR A 498 -0.01 6.36 -14.95
CA TYR A 498 -1.14 5.79 -15.70
C TYR A 498 -2.44 6.01 -14.95
N VAL A 499 -2.35 5.97 -13.64
CA VAL A 499 -3.43 6.20 -12.70
C VAL A 499 -2.98 7.24 -11.69
N VAL A 500 -3.86 8.12 -11.27
CA VAL A 500 -3.64 9.07 -10.17
C VAL A 500 -4.56 8.76 -9.01
N LYS A 501 -4.17 9.19 -7.82
CA LYS A 501 -4.99 9.02 -6.63
C LYS A 501 -5.67 10.33 -6.26
N GLU A 502 -7.00 10.36 -6.36
CA GLU A 502 -7.85 11.47 -5.92
C GLU A 502 -8.60 11.08 -4.64
N GLY A 503 -8.12 11.62 -3.51
CA GLY A 503 -8.58 11.17 -2.21
C GLY A 503 -8.26 9.69 -1.97
N LYS A 504 -9.28 8.83 -1.84
CA LYS A 504 -9.15 7.37 -1.74
C LYS A 504 -9.26 6.64 -3.09
N TYR A 505 -9.69 7.32 -4.15
CA TYR A 505 -10.02 6.73 -5.44
C TYR A 505 -8.86 6.77 -6.41
N LEU A 506 -8.80 5.75 -7.26
CA LEU A 506 -7.87 5.62 -8.38
C LEU A 506 -8.58 6.08 -9.65
N ARG A 507 -7.98 7.04 -10.36
CA ARG A 507 -8.50 7.62 -11.59
C ARG A 507 -7.55 7.39 -12.75
N MET A 508 -8.09 7.04 -13.89
CA MET A 508 -7.31 6.94 -15.13
C MET A 508 -6.83 8.32 -15.57
N THR A 509 -5.55 8.42 -15.94
CA THR A 509 -5.03 9.66 -16.56
C THR A 509 -5.20 9.62 -18.08
N PRO A 510 -5.15 10.76 -18.79
CA PRO A 510 -5.12 10.77 -20.26
C PRO A 510 -3.95 9.94 -20.83
N LEU A 511 -2.80 9.95 -20.15
CA LEU A 511 -1.66 9.11 -20.52
C LEU A 511 -1.97 7.63 -20.35
N GLY A 512 -2.55 7.26 -19.22
CA GLY A 512 -2.99 5.89 -18.95
C GLY A 512 -4.00 5.40 -19.96
N GLY A 513 -4.96 6.24 -20.35
CA GLY A 513 -5.95 5.95 -21.39
C GLY A 513 -5.29 5.60 -22.73
N VAL A 514 -4.38 6.45 -23.22
CA VAL A 514 -3.65 6.19 -24.49
C VAL A 514 -2.83 4.91 -24.43
N VAL A 515 -2.14 4.64 -23.32
CA VAL A 515 -1.37 3.39 -23.15
C VAL A 515 -2.30 2.19 -23.09
N ASN A 516 -3.40 2.28 -22.34
CA ASN A 516 -4.41 1.21 -22.23
C ASN A 516 -5.01 0.89 -23.60
N ASP A 517 -5.43 1.90 -24.35
CA ASP A 517 -6.07 1.71 -25.66
C ASP A 517 -5.10 1.08 -26.66
N LEU A 518 -3.83 1.51 -26.68
CA LEU A 518 -2.80 0.87 -27.49
C LEU A 518 -2.65 -0.61 -27.11
N MET A 519 -2.56 -0.91 -25.81
CA MET A 519 -2.40 -2.28 -25.33
C MET A 519 -3.63 -3.15 -25.66
N CYS A 520 -4.84 -2.64 -25.44
CA CYS A 520 -6.08 -3.37 -25.74
C CYS A 520 -6.27 -3.64 -27.24
N GLN A 521 -5.90 -2.67 -28.09
CA GLN A 521 -6.05 -2.80 -29.54
C GLN A 521 -4.99 -3.68 -30.18
N ARG A 522 -3.72 -3.59 -29.74
CA ARG A 522 -2.59 -4.24 -30.39
C ARG A 522 -2.09 -5.49 -29.68
N PHE A 523 -2.31 -5.60 -28.37
CA PHE A 523 -1.89 -6.73 -27.54
C PHE A 523 -3.05 -7.26 -26.70
N PRO A 524 -4.21 -7.60 -27.29
CA PRO A 524 -5.41 -8.00 -26.55
C PRO A 524 -5.14 -9.20 -25.64
N LYS A 525 -4.32 -10.18 -26.09
CA LYS A 525 -3.96 -11.38 -25.32
C LYS A 525 -3.17 -11.02 -24.04
N ILE A 526 -2.27 -10.03 -24.09
CA ILE A 526 -1.43 -9.63 -22.94
C ILE A 526 -2.26 -8.92 -21.85
N VAL A 527 -3.31 -8.21 -22.24
CA VAL A 527 -4.20 -7.50 -21.33
C VAL A 527 -5.47 -8.28 -20.99
N ASP A 528 -5.59 -9.51 -21.49
CA ASP A 528 -6.73 -10.36 -21.18
C ASP A 528 -6.65 -10.91 -19.75
N VAL A 529 -7.77 -10.74 -19.02
CA VAL A 529 -7.90 -11.16 -17.61
C VAL A 529 -7.73 -12.66 -17.46
N LYS A 530 -8.43 -13.44 -18.31
CA LYS A 530 -8.41 -14.92 -18.25
C LYS A 530 -7.05 -15.48 -18.65
N PHE A 531 -6.45 -14.93 -19.71
CA PHE A 531 -5.11 -15.31 -20.14
C PHE A 531 -4.08 -15.08 -19.03
N THR A 532 -4.13 -13.89 -18.38
CA THR A 532 -3.20 -13.60 -17.28
C THR A 532 -3.43 -14.49 -16.07
N ALA A 533 -4.67 -14.78 -15.73
CA ALA A 533 -5.01 -15.71 -14.63
C ALA A 533 -4.53 -17.14 -14.93
N ASN A 534 -4.71 -17.63 -16.18
CA ASN A 534 -4.20 -18.94 -16.59
C ASN A 534 -2.68 -19.00 -16.53
N MET A 535 -1.98 -17.98 -17.00
CA MET A 535 -0.52 -17.90 -16.92
C MET A 535 -0.01 -17.91 -15.48
N GLU A 536 -0.72 -17.24 -14.54
CA GLU A 536 -0.40 -17.33 -13.12
C GLU A 536 -0.59 -18.74 -12.55
N LYS A 537 -1.61 -19.46 -13.02
CA LYS A 537 -1.87 -20.86 -12.66
C LYS A 537 -0.79 -21.78 -13.24
N GLU A 538 -0.42 -21.62 -14.50
CA GLU A 538 0.66 -22.38 -15.13
C GLU A 538 2.02 -22.17 -14.45
N LEU A 539 2.29 -20.94 -13.96
CA LEU A 539 3.46 -20.68 -13.12
C LEU A 539 3.40 -21.36 -11.75
N ASP A 540 2.20 -21.61 -11.21
CA ASP A 540 2.04 -22.40 -9.99
C ASP A 540 2.18 -23.90 -10.29
N GLU A 541 1.79 -24.36 -11.50
CA GLU A 541 2.02 -25.74 -11.98
C GLU A 541 3.53 -26.02 -12.21
N VAL A 542 4.31 -25.01 -12.61
CA VAL A 542 5.79 -25.13 -12.59
C VAL A 542 6.32 -25.27 -11.18
N GLU A 543 5.74 -24.54 -10.22
CA GLU A 543 6.13 -24.61 -8.80
C GLU A 543 5.85 -25.99 -8.17
N SER A 544 4.79 -26.68 -8.61
CA SER A 544 4.46 -28.05 -8.17
C SER A 544 5.21 -29.14 -8.95
N GLY A 545 5.99 -28.77 -9.99
CA GLY A 545 6.70 -29.72 -10.85
C GLY A 545 5.83 -30.38 -11.93
N ASP A 546 4.58 -29.93 -12.10
CA ASP A 546 3.62 -30.48 -13.06
C ASP A 546 3.86 -29.97 -14.50
N LYS A 547 4.56 -28.83 -14.67
CA LYS A 547 4.85 -28.23 -15.98
C LYS A 547 6.31 -27.78 -16.11
N ASN A 548 6.91 -28.00 -17.29
CA ASN A 548 8.26 -27.50 -17.57
C ASN A 548 8.22 -25.99 -17.89
N TRP A 549 9.07 -25.21 -17.24
CA TRP A 549 9.07 -23.76 -17.39
C TRP A 549 9.55 -23.30 -18.78
N LYS A 550 10.42 -24.03 -19.44
CA LYS A 550 10.91 -23.70 -20.79
C LYS A 550 9.85 -23.94 -21.86
N GLU A 551 9.09 -25.03 -21.71
CA GLU A 551 7.95 -25.33 -22.58
C GLU A 551 6.90 -24.23 -22.45
N LEU A 552 6.54 -23.85 -21.21
CA LEU A 552 5.64 -22.74 -20.94
C LEU A 552 6.08 -21.43 -21.62
N LEU A 553 7.37 -21.10 -21.54
CA LEU A 553 7.90 -19.90 -22.17
C LEU A 553 7.92 -20.00 -23.71
N GLY A 554 8.20 -21.17 -24.28
CA GLY A 554 8.18 -21.43 -25.71
C GLY A 554 6.77 -21.25 -26.30
N GLU A 555 5.75 -21.83 -25.66
CA GLU A 555 4.34 -21.65 -26.02
C GLU A 555 3.91 -20.17 -26.02
N PHE A 556 4.38 -19.40 -25.04
CA PHE A 556 4.09 -17.99 -24.94
C PHE A 556 4.85 -17.14 -25.98
N TYR A 557 6.16 -17.39 -26.14
CA TYR A 557 7.06 -16.51 -26.87
C TYR A 557 6.76 -16.45 -28.35
N GLY A 558 6.47 -17.58 -28.99
CA GLY A 558 6.22 -17.63 -30.43
C GLY A 558 5.09 -16.69 -30.88
N ASP A 559 3.93 -16.83 -30.26
CA ASP A 559 2.78 -15.96 -30.55
C ASP A 559 3.05 -14.49 -30.21
N PHE A 560 3.75 -14.24 -29.09
CA PHE A 560 4.05 -12.90 -28.63
C PHE A 560 5.00 -12.17 -29.58
N ASP A 561 6.07 -12.82 -30.04
CA ASP A 561 7.07 -12.22 -30.94
C ASP A 561 6.51 -11.95 -32.34
N GLN A 562 5.71 -12.87 -32.88
CA GLN A 562 5.01 -12.66 -34.15
C GLN A 562 4.06 -11.46 -34.09
N ASN A 563 3.23 -11.39 -33.04
CA ASN A 563 2.31 -10.26 -32.85
C ASN A 563 3.07 -8.93 -32.68
N LEU A 564 4.13 -8.92 -31.87
CA LEU A 564 4.93 -7.71 -31.66
C LEU A 564 5.59 -7.23 -32.96
N THR A 565 6.16 -8.14 -33.73
CA THR A 565 6.80 -7.83 -35.03
C THR A 565 5.78 -7.23 -36.00
N GLN A 566 4.57 -7.77 -36.05
CA GLN A 566 3.51 -7.22 -36.87
C GLN A 566 3.08 -5.82 -36.39
N VAL A 567 2.90 -5.63 -35.09
CA VAL A 567 2.52 -4.34 -34.50
C VAL A 567 3.62 -3.28 -34.74
N GLU A 568 4.90 -3.64 -34.65
CA GLU A 568 5.99 -2.71 -34.94
C GLU A 568 5.96 -2.21 -36.40
N LYS A 569 5.59 -3.08 -37.36
CA LYS A 569 5.40 -2.73 -38.76
C LYS A 569 4.16 -1.85 -38.97
N ASP A 570 3.01 -2.28 -38.45
CA ASP A 570 1.74 -1.55 -38.59
C ASP A 570 1.78 -0.14 -38.00
N MET A 571 2.59 0.05 -36.98
CA MET A 571 2.75 1.34 -36.33
C MET A 571 3.94 2.14 -36.83
N GLU A 572 4.61 1.74 -37.94
CA GLU A 572 5.73 2.51 -38.48
C GLU A 572 5.26 3.93 -38.88
N GLY A 573 6.01 4.95 -38.47
CA GLY A 573 5.62 6.35 -38.68
C GLY A 573 4.49 6.90 -37.83
N ILE A 574 3.77 6.06 -37.07
CA ILE A 574 2.67 6.51 -36.21
C ILE A 574 3.22 6.94 -34.84
N TYR A 575 2.77 8.11 -34.36
CA TYR A 575 3.05 8.63 -33.03
C TYR A 575 1.74 9.00 -32.35
N LEU A 576 1.51 8.46 -31.15
CA LEU A 576 0.29 8.68 -30.37
C LEU A 576 0.48 9.90 -29.48
N LYS A 577 -0.34 10.93 -29.69
CA LYS A 577 -0.36 12.11 -28.83
C LYS A 577 -1.23 11.83 -27.62
N VAL A 578 -0.69 12.14 -26.45
CA VAL A 578 -1.49 12.16 -25.20
C VAL A 578 -2.32 13.43 -25.23
N PRO A 579 -3.64 13.34 -25.03
CA PRO A 579 -4.49 14.51 -24.87
C PRO A 579 -3.98 15.40 -23.73
N ASP A 580 -4.00 16.69 -23.95
CA ASP A 580 -3.61 17.66 -22.94
C ASP A 580 -4.70 17.76 -21.87
N GLU A 581 -4.32 17.77 -20.61
CA GLU A 581 -5.21 18.05 -19.49
C GLU A 581 -5.57 19.54 -19.52
N ILE A 582 -6.84 19.85 -19.81
CA ILE A 582 -7.33 21.23 -19.91
C ILE A 582 -7.50 21.79 -18.49
N SER A 583 -6.95 22.98 -18.24
CA SER A 583 -7.12 23.74 -17.02
C SER A 583 -8.25 24.75 -17.17
N GLU A 584 -8.93 25.05 -16.08
CA GLU A 584 -9.89 26.17 -16.02
C GLU A 584 -9.21 27.55 -16.15
N GLU A 585 -7.87 27.62 -15.95
CA GLU A 585 -7.13 28.85 -16.11
C GLU A 585 -7.00 29.26 -17.57
N LYS A 586 -7.26 30.53 -17.85
CA LYS A 586 -7.15 31.13 -19.18
C LYS A 586 -5.75 31.71 -19.39
N CYS A 587 -5.34 31.67 -20.67
CA CYS A 587 -4.11 32.32 -21.11
C CYS A 587 -4.27 33.85 -21.07
N ASP A 588 -3.37 34.54 -20.38
CA ASP A 588 -3.42 36.00 -20.22
C ASP A 588 -3.19 36.76 -21.55
N VAL A 589 -2.66 36.05 -22.59
CA VAL A 589 -2.35 36.66 -23.91
C VAL A 589 -3.49 36.46 -24.90
N CYS A 590 -4.06 35.24 -25.00
CA CYS A 590 -5.01 34.90 -26.05
C CYS A 590 -6.37 34.38 -25.53
N GLY A 591 -6.59 34.32 -24.21
CA GLY A 591 -7.85 33.95 -23.57
C GLY A 591 -8.24 32.47 -23.65
N ARG A 592 -7.46 31.62 -24.39
CA ARG A 592 -7.72 30.17 -24.48
C ARG A 592 -7.49 29.51 -23.14
N ASN A 593 -8.27 28.46 -22.82
CA ASN A 593 -8.00 27.65 -21.64
C ASN A 593 -6.59 27.02 -21.74
N MET A 594 -5.81 27.16 -20.67
CA MET A 594 -4.45 26.62 -20.64
C MET A 594 -4.48 25.11 -20.46
N VAL A 595 -3.41 24.45 -20.90
CA VAL A 595 -3.25 23.00 -20.76
C VAL A 595 -2.05 22.67 -19.88
N VAL A 596 -2.17 21.59 -19.11
CA VAL A 596 -1.08 21.13 -18.26
C VAL A 596 -0.08 20.34 -19.09
N LYS A 597 1.13 20.83 -19.16
CA LYS A 597 2.28 20.17 -19.81
C LYS A 597 3.31 19.74 -18.76
N THR A 598 4.06 18.70 -19.09
CA THR A 598 5.19 18.24 -18.27
C THR A 598 6.50 18.64 -18.92
N GLY A 599 7.27 19.48 -18.25
CA GLY A 599 8.59 19.92 -18.70
C GLY A 599 9.73 19.39 -17.84
N ARG A 600 10.96 19.81 -18.16
CA ARG A 600 12.19 19.40 -17.43
C ARG A 600 12.14 19.71 -15.92
N PHE A 601 11.36 20.73 -15.53
CA PHE A 601 11.27 21.20 -14.15
C PHE A 601 9.95 20.80 -13.45
N GLY A 602 9.12 19.94 -14.08
CA GLY A 602 7.85 19.50 -13.57
C GLY A 602 6.66 19.93 -14.45
N ARG A 603 5.45 19.80 -13.90
CA ARG A 603 4.19 20.17 -14.57
C ARG A 603 4.03 21.70 -14.58
N PHE A 604 3.56 22.25 -15.68
CA PHE A 604 3.28 23.67 -15.86
C PHE A 604 2.08 23.89 -16.78
N LEU A 605 1.48 25.06 -16.73
CA LEU A 605 0.41 25.47 -17.63
C LEU A 605 1.02 26.10 -18.89
N ALA A 606 0.60 25.62 -20.06
CA ALA A 606 1.00 26.16 -21.36
C ALA A 606 -0.23 26.55 -22.16
N CYS A 607 -0.10 27.55 -22.99
CA CYS A 607 -1.16 27.90 -23.92
C CYS A 607 -1.22 26.83 -25.05
N PRO A 608 -2.42 26.28 -25.38
CA PRO A 608 -2.54 25.34 -26.50
C PRO A 608 -2.34 25.98 -27.87
N GLY A 609 -2.28 27.31 -27.96
CA GLY A 609 -2.04 28.06 -29.17
C GLY A 609 -0.57 28.09 -29.63
N TYR A 610 0.31 27.28 -29.06
CA TYR A 610 1.70 27.18 -29.54
C TYR A 610 1.74 26.61 -30.98
N PRO A 611 2.56 27.18 -31.90
CA PRO A 611 3.63 28.18 -31.66
C PRO A 611 3.18 29.64 -31.64
N GLU A 612 1.98 29.98 -32.04
CA GLU A 612 1.47 31.37 -32.14
C GLU A 612 1.39 32.07 -30.78
N CYS A 613 1.08 31.33 -29.73
CA CYS A 613 1.09 31.83 -28.36
C CYS A 613 1.99 30.96 -27.49
N THR A 614 3.12 31.48 -27.08
CA THR A 614 4.13 30.79 -26.29
C THR A 614 3.96 30.99 -24.78
N PHE A 615 2.83 31.53 -24.35
CA PHE A 615 2.58 31.87 -22.94
C PHE A 615 2.52 30.62 -22.05
N THR A 616 3.24 30.67 -20.93
CA THR A 616 3.26 29.58 -19.93
C THR A 616 3.14 30.13 -18.52
N LYS A 617 2.45 29.42 -17.65
CA LYS A 617 2.35 29.68 -16.20
C LYS A 617 2.84 28.47 -15.40
N PRO A 618 3.48 28.67 -14.24
CA PRO A 618 3.72 27.55 -13.33
C PRO A 618 2.38 26.98 -12.84
N LEU A 619 2.25 25.66 -12.81
CA LEU A 619 1.08 25.00 -12.22
C LEU A 619 1.12 25.21 -10.70
N VAL A 620 0.20 26.00 -10.18
CA VAL A 620 0.19 26.42 -8.80
C VAL A 620 -1.05 25.83 -8.12
N VAL A 621 -0.84 25.03 -7.07
CA VAL A 621 -1.94 24.46 -6.29
C VAL A 621 -2.35 25.47 -5.21
N GLN A 622 -3.58 25.95 -5.29
CA GLN A 622 -4.14 26.82 -4.25
C GLN A 622 -4.32 26.00 -2.96
N MET A 623 -3.89 26.57 -1.85
CA MET A 623 -4.04 26.00 -0.52
C MET A 623 -5.24 26.66 0.20
N PRO A 624 -5.83 25.98 1.18
CA PRO A 624 -6.87 26.58 2.02
C PRO A 624 -6.28 27.72 2.86
N GLY A 625 -7.16 28.65 3.27
CA GLY A 625 -6.80 29.80 4.08
C GLY A 625 -6.30 31.00 3.28
N ARG A 626 -5.95 32.07 3.99
CA ARG A 626 -5.52 33.36 3.45
C ARG A 626 -4.12 33.74 3.95
N CYS A 627 -3.42 34.52 3.16
CA CYS A 627 -2.10 35.03 3.52
C CYS A 627 -2.17 35.88 4.78
N PRO A 628 -1.42 35.59 5.85
CA PRO A 628 -1.46 36.34 7.10
C PRO A 628 -0.91 37.76 6.97
N LYS A 629 -0.13 38.07 5.90
CA LYS A 629 0.40 39.40 5.65
C LYS A 629 -0.54 40.32 4.85
N CYS A 630 -1.20 39.80 3.83
CA CYS A 630 -1.94 40.65 2.89
C CYS A 630 -3.37 40.12 2.56
N GLY A 631 -3.82 39.04 3.20
CA GLY A 631 -5.13 38.43 2.95
C GLY A 631 -5.27 37.74 1.58
N GLY A 632 -4.25 37.74 0.74
CA GLY A 632 -4.23 37.06 -0.57
C GLY A 632 -4.30 35.53 -0.46
N ARG A 633 -4.40 34.83 -1.59
CA ARG A 633 -4.47 33.37 -1.63
C ARG A 633 -3.12 32.75 -1.26
N LEU A 634 -3.15 31.59 -0.61
CA LEU A 634 -1.94 30.82 -0.32
C LEU A 634 -1.75 29.73 -1.37
N MET A 635 -0.51 29.59 -1.85
CA MET A 635 -0.16 28.74 -2.97
C MET A 635 0.95 27.75 -2.56
N LYS A 636 0.81 26.49 -2.96
CA LYS A 636 1.86 25.48 -2.84
C LYS A 636 2.80 25.57 -4.03
N ARG A 637 4.10 25.67 -3.79
CA ARG A 637 5.14 25.65 -4.81
C ARG A 637 6.18 24.59 -4.49
N THR A 638 6.81 24.07 -5.54
CA THR A 638 7.92 23.12 -5.43
C THR A 638 9.16 23.71 -6.06
N GLY A 639 10.31 23.44 -5.47
CA GLY A 639 11.61 23.84 -5.98
C GLY A 639 12.61 22.67 -5.88
N VAL A 640 13.76 22.83 -6.54
CA VAL A 640 14.87 21.87 -6.44
C VAL A 640 16.05 22.57 -5.77
N SER A 641 16.58 22.00 -4.72
CA SER A 641 17.74 22.51 -4.01
C SER A 641 18.99 22.40 -4.88
N GLN A 642 19.62 23.52 -5.16
CA GLN A 642 20.87 23.54 -5.94
C GLN A 642 22.02 22.79 -5.25
N LYS A 643 22.02 22.75 -3.90
CA LYS A 643 23.08 22.07 -3.12
C LYS A 643 22.89 20.56 -3.04
N SER A 644 21.66 20.04 -3.02
CA SER A 644 21.40 18.63 -2.76
C SER A 644 20.67 17.91 -3.93
N GLY A 645 20.23 18.63 -4.96
CA GLY A 645 19.41 18.08 -6.04
C GLY A 645 18.02 17.57 -5.61
N LYS A 646 17.66 17.74 -4.33
CA LYS A 646 16.39 17.22 -3.78
C LYS A 646 15.27 18.23 -4.00
N GLN A 647 14.12 17.72 -4.37
CA GLN A 647 12.90 18.50 -4.48
C GLN A 647 12.37 18.88 -3.09
N TYR A 648 11.93 20.14 -2.92
CA TYR A 648 11.31 20.63 -1.72
C TYR A 648 10.01 21.36 -2.03
N THR A 649 9.09 21.40 -1.05
CA THR A 649 7.81 22.09 -1.13
C THR A 649 7.79 23.24 -0.14
N TYR A 650 7.27 24.41 -0.56
CA TYR A 650 7.02 25.55 0.30
C TYR A 650 5.68 26.22 -0.06
N TYR A 651 5.20 27.07 0.82
CA TYR A 651 3.94 27.78 0.65
C TYR A 651 4.20 29.28 0.64
N CYS A 652 3.54 29.99 -0.26
CA CYS A 652 3.73 31.43 -0.41
C CYS A 652 2.40 32.11 -0.79
N CYS A 653 2.36 33.43 -0.67
CA CYS A 653 1.27 34.23 -1.19
C CYS A 653 1.24 34.19 -2.72
N ASP A 654 0.05 34.24 -3.33
CA ASP A 654 -0.13 34.37 -4.79
C ASP A 654 0.49 35.64 -5.33
N ARG A 655 0.47 36.74 -4.54
CA ARG A 655 1.07 38.02 -4.87
C ARG A 655 2.61 38.02 -4.80
N ALA A 656 3.26 36.91 -4.41
CA ALA A 656 4.73 36.87 -4.37
C ALA A 656 5.41 37.11 -5.73
N THR A 657 4.67 36.92 -6.82
CA THR A 657 5.13 37.15 -8.20
C THR A 657 4.26 38.14 -8.96
N ALA A 658 3.58 39.05 -8.27
CA ALA A 658 2.80 40.11 -8.92
C ALA A 658 3.71 40.99 -9.81
N ALA A 659 3.18 41.36 -10.97
CA ALA A 659 3.93 42.21 -11.93
C ALA A 659 4.19 43.62 -11.35
N ASP A 660 3.21 44.14 -10.63
CA ASP A 660 3.31 45.39 -9.90
C ASP A 660 4.05 45.19 -8.58
N GLU A 661 5.18 45.83 -8.43
CA GLU A 661 6.03 45.74 -7.22
C GLU A 661 5.33 46.22 -5.96
N SER A 662 4.42 47.20 -6.06
CA SER A 662 3.65 47.73 -4.93
C SER A 662 2.66 46.72 -4.35
N GLN A 663 2.27 45.72 -5.12
CA GLN A 663 1.33 44.66 -4.71
C GLN A 663 2.06 43.39 -4.29
N ARG A 664 3.38 43.31 -4.36
CA ARG A 664 4.14 42.13 -4.00
C ARG A 664 4.06 41.83 -2.51
N CYS A 665 3.82 40.55 -2.18
CA CYS A 665 3.83 40.02 -0.84
C CYS A 665 4.93 38.98 -0.68
N ASP A 666 5.84 39.20 0.24
CA ASP A 666 7.01 38.36 0.51
C ASP A 666 6.71 37.14 1.40
N PHE A 667 5.46 36.91 1.79
CA PHE A 667 5.10 35.82 2.68
C PHE A 667 5.48 34.45 2.08
N ARG A 668 6.33 33.72 2.82
CA ARG A 668 6.75 32.35 2.51
C ARG A 668 6.86 31.55 3.79
N THR A 669 6.48 30.27 3.75
CA THR A 669 6.57 29.35 4.87
C THR A 669 6.78 27.90 4.41
N TRP A 670 7.38 27.11 5.27
CA TRP A 670 7.47 25.65 5.13
C TRP A 670 6.30 24.93 5.79
N ASP A 671 5.50 25.64 6.58
CA ASP A 671 4.37 25.10 7.30
C ASP A 671 3.14 25.07 6.40
N VAL A 672 2.39 23.98 6.47
CA VAL A 672 1.24 23.71 5.59
C VAL A 672 0.04 24.52 6.06
N PRO A 673 -0.57 25.38 5.23
CA PRO A 673 -1.82 26.07 5.56
C PRO A 673 -2.96 25.07 5.81
N THR A 674 -3.79 25.33 6.80
CA THR A 674 -4.98 24.52 7.12
C THR A 674 -6.27 25.25 6.73
N LYS A 675 -7.40 24.53 6.82
CA LYS A 675 -8.73 25.12 6.64
C LYS A 675 -9.18 25.94 7.85
N ASP A 676 -8.52 25.74 8.99
CA ASP A 676 -8.91 26.29 10.27
C ASP A 676 -8.30 27.69 10.45
N ASP A 677 -9.10 28.62 10.88
CA ASP A 677 -8.66 29.95 11.30
C ASP A 677 -8.42 29.97 12.81
N CYS A 678 -7.51 30.82 13.26
CA CYS A 678 -7.20 30.99 14.67
C CYS A 678 -8.42 31.55 15.41
N PRO A 679 -8.90 30.89 16.48
CA PRO A 679 -10.08 31.35 17.21
C PRO A 679 -9.87 32.69 17.96
N VAL A 680 -8.61 33.13 18.07
CA VAL A 680 -8.26 34.37 18.78
C VAL A 680 -8.08 35.56 17.80
N CYS A 681 -7.35 35.37 16.70
CA CYS A 681 -7.02 36.47 15.77
C CYS A 681 -7.65 36.28 14.36
N GLY A 682 -8.38 35.23 14.08
CA GLY A 682 -9.04 35.01 12.80
C GLY A 682 -8.09 34.71 11.61
N GLN A 683 -6.78 34.66 11.83
CA GLN A 683 -5.84 34.34 10.75
C GLN A 683 -5.72 32.84 10.54
N THR A 684 -5.43 32.43 9.30
CA THR A 684 -5.21 31.05 8.92
C THR A 684 -4.18 30.36 9.82
N MET A 685 -4.52 29.20 10.32
CA MET A 685 -3.62 28.34 11.08
C MET A 685 -2.76 27.47 10.16
N PHE A 686 -1.61 27.07 10.65
CA PHE A 686 -0.63 26.27 9.91
C PHE A 686 -0.30 24.98 10.67
N LYS A 687 0.20 23.97 9.97
CA LYS A 687 0.74 22.76 10.56
C LYS A 687 2.11 22.41 9.96
N LYS A 688 2.98 21.72 10.69
CA LYS A 688 4.28 21.27 10.16
C LYS A 688 4.08 20.30 9.00
N SER A 689 4.92 20.46 7.97
CA SER A 689 5.05 19.46 6.92
C SER A 689 5.85 18.28 7.45
N GLY A 690 5.26 17.08 7.56
CA GLY A 690 5.96 15.88 8.02
C GLY A 690 5.12 15.01 8.94
N LYS A 691 5.59 13.77 9.17
CA LYS A 691 4.91 12.82 10.05
C LYS A 691 5.12 13.22 11.51
N GLY A 692 4.03 13.56 12.21
CA GLY A 692 4.05 13.59 13.66
C GLY A 692 3.50 14.81 14.38
N PHE A 693 3.40 15.99 13.80
CA PHE A 693 2.77 17.15 14.43
C PHE A 693 1.58 17.59 13.59
N ASN A 694 0.39 17.09 13.95
CA ASN A 694 -0.85 17.34 13.21
C ASN A 694 -1.73 18.45 13.81
N LYS A 695 -1.36 19.04 14.95
CA LYS A 695 -2.15 20.13 15.54
C LYS A 695 -1.86 21.44 14.79
N PRO A 696 -2.89 22.15 14.30
CA PRO A 696 -2.74 23.46 13.75
C PRO A 696 -2.23 24.44 14.80
N PHE A 697 -1.43 25.44 14.40
CA PHE A 697 -0.91 26.50 15.26
C PHE A 697 -1.02 27.86 14.57
N CYS A 698 -1.13 28.91 15.36
CA CYS A 698 -1.11 30.28 14.90
C CYS A 698 0.33 30.78 14.71
N ILE A 699 0.58 31.49 13.63
CA ILE A 699 1.91 32.07 13.30
C ILE A 699 1.94 33.60 13.46
N ASN A 700 0.86 34.25 13.89
CA ASN A 700 0.80 35.67 14.15
C ASN A 700 1.50 36.02 15.48
N PRO A 701 2.62 36.75 15.47
CA PRO A 701 3.39 37.03 16.69
C PRO A 701 2.60 37.88 17.73
N GLU A 702 1.59 38.65 17.28
CA GLU A 702 0.77 39.49 18.16
C GLU A 702 -0.41 38.74 18.78
N CYS A 703 -0.61 37.47 18.45
CA CYS A 703 -1.72 36.68 18.94
C CYS A 703 -1.34 35.90 20.19
N SER A 704 -2.18 35.86 21.20
CA SER A 704 -1.96 35.06 22.40
C SER A 704 -1.90 33.57 22.13
N ASN A 705 -2.43 33.08 20.98
CA ASN A 705 -2.34 31.72 20.49
C ASN A 705 -1.12 31.48 19.57
N PHE A 706 -0.17 32.42 19.56
CA PHE A 706 1.06 32.27 18.74
C PHE A 706 1.94 31.15 19.23
N LEU A 707 2.40 30.30 18.30
CA LEU A 707 3.41 29.29 18.59
C LEU A 707 4.74 29.66 17.92
N PRO A 708 5.81 29.99 18.70
CA PRO A 708 7.14 30.29 18.17
C PRO A 708 7.73 29.14 17.35
N GLU A 709 8.59 29.46 16.40
CA GLU A 709 9.13 28.49 15.42
C GLU A 709 9.93 27.37 16.08
N ASP A 710 10.70 27.64 17.13
CA ASP A 710 11.45 26.72 17.96
C ASP A 710 10.55 25.70 18.71
N LYS A 711 9.31 26.07 18.99
CA LYS A 711 8.31 25.23 19.65
C LYS A 711 7.39 24.46 18.69
N ARG A 712 7.52 24.70 17.39
CA ARG A 712 6.78 24.03 16.31
C ARG A 712 7.47 22.70 15.93
N GLY A 713 7.56 21.73 16.83
CA GLY A 713 8.26 20.47 16.55
C GLY A 713 7.92 19.36 17.54
N TYR A 714 8.51 18.18 17.37
CA TYR A 714 8.44 17.11 18.35
C TYR A 714 9.13 17.56 19.64
N ARG A 715 8.39 17.66 20.75
CA ARG A 715 8.98 17.68 22.07
C ARG A 715 9.70 16.35 22.29
N LYS A 716 11.01 16.35 22.45
CA LYS A 716 11.75 15.23 23.02
C LYS A 716 11.20 14.99 24.41
N LYS A 717 10.73 13.79 24.69
CA LYS A 717 10.11 13.32 25.95
C LYS A 717 10.97 13.49 27.23
N ALA A 718 12.13 14.14 27.16
CA ALA A 718 13.09 14.26 28.26
C ALA A 718 12.90 15.49 29.15
N GLU A 719 12.00 16.43 28.81
CA GLU A 719 11.83 17.68 29.60
C GLU A 719 10.51 17.77 30.36
N ASP A 720 9.52 16.90 30.08
CA ASP A 720 8.20 16.98 30.74
C ASP A 720 8.13 16.27 32.12
N ASP A 721 9.12 15.44 32.48
CA ASP A 721 9.17 14.78 33.79
C ASP A 721 9.76 15.65 34.92
N ALA A 722 10.26 16.86 34.62
CA ALA A 722 10.84 17.78 35.60
C ALA A 722 9.86 18.86 36.14
N ALA A 723 8.66 19.00 35.53
CA ALA A 723 7.76 20.10 35.85
C ALA A 723 6.57 19.77 36.79
N GLU A 724 6.38 18.48 37.13
CA GLU A 724 5.21 18.07 37.96
C GLU A 724 5.56 17.51 39.36
N LYS A 725 6.67 17.92 39.97
CA LYS A 725 6.91 17.62 41.37
C LYS A 725 7.27 18.86 42.17
N LYS A 726 6.28 19.50 42.76
CA LYS A 726 6.33 20.31 43.98
C LYS A 726 4.94 20.45 44.59
N PRO A 727 4.75 20.58 45.93
CA PRO A 727 5.55 20.11 47.07
C PRO A 727 4.72 19.41 48.17
N ALA A 728 5.30 18.61 49.00
CA ALA A 728 4.86 18.45 50.35
C ALA A 728 6.06 18.48 51.32
N LYS A 729 5.90 19.35 52.32
CA LYS A 729 6.84 19.63 53.42
C LYS A 729 7.08 18.44 54.33
N THR A 730 8.30 18.23 54.86
CA THR A 730 8.62 18.54 56.26
C THR A 730 9.99 18.00 56.64
N ALA A 731 10.78 18.88 57.17
CA ALA A 731 11.60 18.82 58.39
C ALA A 731 12.67 17.66 58.60
N GLY A 732 13.88 18.12 58.75
CA GLY A 732 14.65 17.60 59.84
C GLY A 732 16.11 17.17 59.63
N LYS A 733 17.01 18.11 59.94
CA LYS A 733 18.29 17.96 60.67
C LYS A 733 19.55 17.36 60.02
N THR A 734 20.49 18.27 59.85
CA THR A 734 21.90 18.33 60.40
C THR A 734 22.92 17.32 59.87
N GLY A 735 24.00 17.90 59.44
CA GLY A 735 25.35 17.26 59.51
C GLY A 735 26.34 17.68 58.45
N THR A 736 26.87 18.85 58.60
CA THR A 736 28.30 19.33 58.52
C THR A 736 29.33 18.67 57.60
N LYS A 737 30.02 19.58 56.90
CA LYS A 737 31.46 19.67 56.55
C LYS A 737 32.01 18.69 55.45
N THR A 738 32.83 19.10 54.53
CA THR A 738 33.84 20.17 54.40
C THR A 738 34.31 20.25 52.93
N ALA A 739 34.70 21.45 52.59
CA ALA A 739 35.33 21.93 51.38
C ALA A 739 36.57 21.17 50.92
N LYS A 740 36.86 21.21 49.63
CA LYS A 740 38.14 21.64 49.04
C LYS A 740 37.94 21.80 47.52
N THR A 741 37.84 22.96 47.10
CA THR A 741 38.64 23.91 46.26
C THR A 741 39.77 23.32 45.45
N ALA A 742 39.76 23.80 44.23
CA ALA A 742 40.85 24.32 43.42
C ALA A 742 41.32 23.52 42.19
N ALA A 743 41.00 24.14 41.09
CA ALA A 743 41.96 24.59 40.04
C ALA A 743 42.50 23.55 39.05
N LYS A 744 42.19 23.75 37.83
CA LYS A 744 43.02 24.40 36.80
C LYS A 744 42.39 24.35 35.40
N THR A 745 42.01 25.49 34.98
CA THR A 745 42.22 26.15 33.66
C THR A 745 43.38 25.63 32.81
N THR A 746 43.17 25.80 31.52
CA THR A 746 44.10 25.82 30.37
C THR A 746 44.45 24.49 29.71
N LYS A 747 43.80 24.35 28.53
CA LYS A 747 44.47 24.12 27.24
C LYS A 747 43.45 24.07 26.09
N THR A 748 43.07 25.29 25.66
CA THR A 748 42.55 25.50 24.29
C THR A 748 43.68 26.20 23.55
N ALA A 749 44.15 25.67 22.47
CA ALA A 749 44.88 26.24 21.36
C ALA A 749 46.00 25.29 20.88
N ALA A 750 45.70 24.56 19.82
CA ALA A 750 46.64 24.15 18.77
C ALA A 750 46.06 22.98 17.97
N LYS A 751 45.19 23.28 17.01
CA LYS A 751 44.94 22.41 15.83
C LYS A 751 44.13 23.16 14.77
N THR A 752 44.63 24.29 14.35
CA THR A 752 44.18 24.99 13.12
C THR A 752 45.42 25.50 12.38
N THR A 753 46.15 24.57 11.76
CA THR A 753 47.15 24.88 10.71
C THR A 753 47.72 23.56 10.19
N LYS A 754 46.93 22.85 9.33
CA LYS A 754 47.46 21.80 8.44
C LYS A 754 46.45 21.36 7.36
N THR A 755 45.66 22.31 6.81
CA THR A 755 44.77 21.99 5.68
C THR A 755 44.84 23.04 4.53
N ALA A 756 45.95 23.76 4.44
CA ALA A 756 46.15 24.78 3.39
C ALA A 756 47.35 24.51 2.45
N ALA A 757 47.84 23.26 2.39
CA ALA A 757 49.00 22.94 1.56
C ALA A 757 48.82 21.70 0.66
N LYS A 758 47.57 21.37 0.27
CA LYS A 758 47.28 20.26 -0.67
C LYS A 758 46.35 20.60 -1.84
N SER A 759 46.04 21.88 -2.08
CA SER A 759 45.23 22.33 -3.23
C SER A 759 46.01 23.07 -4.33
N ALA A 760 47.33 23.15 -4.22
CA ALA A 760 48.16 23.90 -5.20
C ALA A 760 49.02 23.02 -6.13
N LYS A 761 48.77 21.69 -6.18
CA LYS A 761 49.51 20.76 -7.08
C LYS A 761 48.66 19.92 -8.03
N ALA A 762 47.40 20.28 -8.22
CA ALA A 762 46.47 19.56 -9.15
C ALA A 762 46.06 20.36 -10.40
N SER A 763 46.55 21.60 -10.57
CA SER A 763 46.20 22.47 -11.70
C SER A 763 47.28 22.58 -12.82
N GLU A 764 48.37 21.87 -12.71
CA GLU A 764 49.45 21.94 -13.72
C GLU A 764 49.63 20.66 -14.57
N LYS A 765 48.70 19.74 -14.54
CA LYS A 765 48.75 18.49 -15.35
C LYS A 765 47.60 18.30 -16.38
N THR A 766 46.82 19.33 -16.61
CA THR A 766 45.68 19.23 -17.55
C THR A 766 45.84 20.03 -18.83
N GLU A 767 46.96 20.76 -19.03
CA GLU A 767 47.18 21.58 -20.24
C GLU A 767 48.19 21.02 -21.27
N LYS A 768 48.58 19.75 -21.19
CA LYS A 768 49.50 19.13 -22.19
C LYS A 768 48.94 17.90 -22.87
N LYS A 769 47.63 17.81 -23.12
CA LYS A 769 47.08 16.69 -23.89
C LYS A 769 46.00 17.04 -24.91
N THR A 770 46.01 18.29 -25.45
CA THR A 770 45.06 18.74 -26.47
C THR A 770 45.71 19.29 -27.72
N GLU A 771 46.90 18.87 -28.03
CA GLU A 771 47.52 19.16 -29.34
C GLU A 771 48.18 17.92 -29.90
N LYS A 772 47.36 17.03 -30.51
CA LYS A 772 47.77 16.11 -31.61
C LYS A 772 46.61 15.20 -31.95
N LYS A 773 45.76 15.64 -32.86
CA LYS A 773 45.02 14.80 -33.83
C LYS A 773 44.11 15.66 -34.69
N THR A 774 44.73 16.42 -35.57
CA THR A 774 44.13 16.86 -36.82
C THR A 774 45.15 16.51 -37.90
N ALA A 775 44.84 15.56 -38.75
CA ALA A 775 45.23 15.42 -40.15
C ALA A 775 45.13 13.94 -40.53
N ALA A 776 44.15 13.61 -41.33
CA ALA A 776 44.27 12.98 -42.62
C ALA A 776 43.04 12.13 -43.00
N LYS A 777 42.19 12.68 -43.80
CA LYS A 777 41.50 12.01 -44.91
C LYS A 777 42.48 12.10 -46.12
N PRO A 778 42.39 11.32 -47.22
CA PRO A 778 41.22 10.86 -47.95
C PRO A 778 41.32 9.53 -48.74
N ALA A 779 40.24 9.28 -49.49
CA ALA A 779 40.09 8.59 -50.80
C ALA A 779 39.84 7.06 -50.76
N ALA A 780 38.65 6.58 -51.04
CA ALA A 780 37.97 6.26 -52.32
C ALA A 780 38.63 5.19 -53.18
N LYS A 781 37.82 4.12 -53.42
CA LYS A 781 37.56 3.47 -54.75
C LYS A 781 36.84 2.13 -54.52
N THR A 782 35.56 2.02 -54.87
CA THR A 782 34.87 1.55 -56.05
C THR A 782 35.23 0.14 -56.61
N LYS A 783 34.14 -0.61 -56.82
CA LYS A 783 33.86 -1.72 -57.77
C LYS A 783 34.41 -3.11 -57.43
N LYS A 784 33.64 -4.21 -57.50
CA LYS A 784 32.76 -4.71 -58.58
C LYS A 784 32.00 -5.95 -58.15
N THR A 785 30.75 -6.06 -58.48
CA THR A 785 29.95 -7.14 -59.07
C THR A 785 30.61 -8.50 -59.39
N ALA A 786 29.89 -9.56 -59.07
CA ALA A 786 29.41 -10.70 -59.83
C ALA A 786 28.83 -11.74 -58.88
N GLU A 787 27.55 -12.11 -58.95
CA GLU A 787 26.86 -13.05 -59.82
C GLU A 787 27.21 -14.56 -59.60
N LYS A 788 26.09 -15.28 -59.40
CA LYS A 788 25.86 -16.74 -59.59
C LYS A 788 26.39 -17.63 -58.45
N GLU A 789 25.59 -18.49 -57.88
CA GLU A 789 24.46 -19.36 -58.30
C GLU A 789 23.39 -19.47 -57.18
#